data_f246830fa18d170f2563f60c8f01e2ea
#
_entry.id   f246830fa18d170f2563f60c8f01e2ea
#
_cell.length_a   1.000
_cell.length_b   1.000
_cell.length_c   1.000
_cell.angle_alpha   90.00
_cell.angle_beta   90.00
_cell.angle_gamma   90.00
#
_symmetry.space_group_name_H-M   'P 1'
#
loop_
_entity.id
_entity.type
_entity.pdbx_description
1 polymer ?
#
loop_
_entity_poly.entity_id
_entity_poly.type
_entity_poly.pdbx_seq_one_letter_code
_entity_poly.pdbx_strand_id
1 'polypeptide(L)'
;MKHEKFIVTGMTCSACSSRVEKTVSQLEGMEKASVNLLTNSMQVDYDETKLSSQDIVEAVIGAGYGASSVDQQAKKAVSPPTGGSSTIVDALNAMKKRLILSVLFLIPTMYVSSHGLFKAVFGLPVPDAVARIFDGPENAMIYAFAQFVLVLPIIYLNRHYYINGFRNLFKGAPNMDSLVGLGSAASAFFGIFAIFRIAWGLGHGDLTLVESYSTNLYFESAGMIVTLITVGKYMEARAKGKTSQAIEKLMDLAPKEARVIRNGKESTIPVSQLRIGDEIVVRPGESIPADGVISEGTTSIDESALTGESIPVDKQVGDTVTAATMNKAGSIHMTAKRIGDDMTISQIIRLVDEASSSKAPIAKTADKIAGVFVPIVITIAVITAAVWYFLMGASLEFAFSLGISVLVISCPCALGLATPVAIMVGTGKGAENGILIKSGEALESAHSIDTVVMDKTGTITEGKPGVTDILPLNTELHNLLSVAVGLENKSEHPLGAAIVQYGKDKNIVPAPVSDFTAIFGKGIRATVNGMTWYAGNRRLLEDVGIDTTSVINTLNRLGDEGKTPLLFATDKAIEGIIAVADMEKESSAKAIALFRHMGIQVVMLTGDNERTAKAVQQRLQIPKVIAEVLPQDKEKHISALQAEGHRVAMIGDGINDAPALMKADLGIAIGAGTDVAIESADAVLMKNDLLDAVTAVKLSKAVIRNIKENLFWAFFYNVIGIPLAAGVLYPLFGIKLSPIIGAGAMSLSSFCVVMNALRLRFFKVEHGDVSREINSKDAQTHTVSTTLVVDGMTCAHCQKRVEDALTAIPGVVSATVDLSTNTAIVESKQNIPASEFNRVITDAGYILISPKEEKKMEQVLKIEGMMCGHCQKHVEEALSAMDGVTSVTVDLEGKKATVTTNKEISTDQFSKVIADAGYELVK
;
A
#
# COMPACT_ATOMS: atom_id res chain seq x y z
N MET A 1 23.64 20.78 -7.10
CA MET A 1 23.00 20.02 -6.01
C MET A 1 23.69 18.69 -5.92
N LYS A 2 24.03 18.26 -4.72
CA LYS A 2 24.63 16.94 -4.47
C LYS A 2 23.66 16.11 -3.63
N HIS A 3 23.44 14.89 -4.07
CA HIS A 3 22.75 13.86 -3.31
C HIS A 3 23.78 12.96 -2.62
N GLU A 4 23.74 12.83 -1.29
CA GLU A 4 24.72 12.05 -0.54
C GLU A 4 24.07 11.28 0.61
N LYS A 5 24.54 10.03 0.81
CA LYS A 5 24.07 9.14 1.87
C LYS A 5 25.12 9.03 2.99
N PHE A 6 24.66 9.18 4.24
CA PHE A 6 25.48 9.05 5.44
C PHE A 6 24.97 7.90 6.30
N ILE A 7 25.90 7.19 6.95
CA ILE A 7 25.58 6.27 8.04
C ILE A 7 25.59 7.08 9.34
N VAL A 8 24.49 7.02 10.10
CA VAL A 8 24.34 7.73 11.37
C VAL A 8 24.28 6.74 12.51
N THR A 9 25.19 6.84 13.47
CA THR A 9 25.29 5.94 14.61
C THR A 9 24.80 6.59 15.91
N GLY A 10 24.28 5.78 16.84
CA GLY A 10 23.81 6.25 18.14
C GLY A 10 22.32 6.63 18.19
N MET A 11 21.57 6.51 17.09
CA MET A 11 20.11 6.69 17.11
C MET A 11 19.43 5.45 17.70
N THR A 12 18.57 5.63 18.71
CA THR A 12 17.88 4.54 19.41
C THR A 12 16.35 4.64 19.32
N CYS A 13 15.81 5.80 18.91
CA CYS A 13 14.38 6.06 18.84
C CYS A 13 14.06 7.15 17.81
N SER A 14 12.76 7.31 17.50
CA SER A 14 12.28 8.32 16.54
C SER A 14 12.62 9.76 16.94
N ALA A 15 12.62 10.09 18.23
CA ALA A 15 13.05 11.40 18.70
C ALA A 15 14.53 11.69 18.34
N CYS A 16 15.38 10.65 18.31
CA CYS A 16 16.78 10.77 17.90
C CYS A 16 16.88 11.11 16.39
N SER A 17 16.17 10.38 15.54
CA SER A 17 16.18 10.62 14.08
C SER A 17 15.60 11.99 13.73
N SER A 18 14.50 12.42 14.38
CA SER A 18 13.95 13.75 14.21
C SER A 18 14.87 14.88 14.64
N ARG A 19 15.67 14.66 15.69
CA ARG A 19 16.68 15.64 16.11
C ARG A 19 17.81 15.78 15.11
N VAL A 20 18.34 14.67 14.60
CA VAL A 20 19.39 14.70 13.57
C VAL A 20 18.85 15.41 12.32
N GLU A 21 17.66 15.03 11.86
CA GLU A 21 16.99 15.62 10.69
C GLU A 21 16.79 17.14 10.86
N LYS A 22 16.26 17.57 12.02
CA LYS A 22 16.07 18.98 12.31
C LYS A 22 17.39 19.76 12.33
N THR A 23 18.44 19.20 12.95
CA THR A 23 19.75 19.87 13.05
C THR A 23 20.37 20.04 11.67
N VAL A 24 20.33 18.99 10.83
CA VAL A 24 20.89 19.01 9.48
C VAL A 24 20.06 19.90 8.55
N SER A 25 18.74 19.86 8.63
CA SER A 25 17.85 20.72 7.81
C SER A 25 17.98 22.22 8.11
N GLN A 26 18.59 22.59 9.23
CA GLN A 26 18.83 24.00 9.60
C GLN A 26 20.14 24.56 9.02
N LEU A 27 20.98 23.73 8.39
CA LEU A 27 22.22 24.17 7.79
C LEU A 27 21.96 25.00 6.53
N GLU A 28 22.70 26.09 6.39
CA GLU A 28 22.62 26.94 5.21
C GLU A 28 23.14 26.19 3.98
N GLY A 29 22.33 26.11 2.92
CA GLY A 29 22.63 25.30 1.72
C GLY A 29 22.02 23.88 1.74
N MET A 30 21.35 23.46 2.83
CA MET A 30 20.62 22.22 2.87
C MET A 30 19.24 22.42 2.25
N GLU A 31 18.87 21.58 1.28
CA GLU A 31 17.55 21.61 0.66
C GLU A 31 16.64 20.53 1.26
N LYS A 32 17.15 19.32 1.38
CA LYS A 32 16.40 18.22 1.94
C LYS A 32 17.28 17.33 2.80
N ALA A 33 16.78 16.93 3.95
CA ALA A 33 17.39 15.92 4.79
C ALA A 33 16.31 14.91 5.24
N SER A 34 16.61 13.64 5.09
CA SER A 34 15.74 12.54 5.54
C SER A 34 16.57 11.54 6.33
N VAL A 35 16.16 11.26 7.56
CA VAL A 35 16.86 10.38 8.49
C VAL A 35 16.06 9.12 8.75
N ASN A 36 16.62 7.97 8.45
CA ASN A 36 15.99 6.67 8.65
C ASN A 36 16.58 5.97 9.88
N LEU A 37 15.72 5.73 10.87
CA LEU A 37 16.08 5.02 12.10
C LEU A 37 16.32 3.51 11.87
N LEU A 38 15.66 2.90 10.86
CA LEU A 38 15.75 1.45 10.62
C LEU A 38 17.08 1.06 10.02
N THR A 39 17.51 1.82 9.01
CA THR A 39 18.77 1.60 8.29
C THR A 39 19.95 2.33 8.93
N ASN A 40 19.69 3.13 9.97
CA ASN A 40 20.68 4.03 10.57
C ASN A 40 21.39 4.91 9.53
N SER A 41 20.63 5.40 8.54
CA SER A 41 21.14 6.23 7.44
C SER A 41 20.44 7.58 7.38
N MET A 42 21.09 8.51 6.72
CA MET A 42 20.58 9.83 6.40
C MET A 42 20.88 10.11 4.94
N GLN A 43 19.88 10.55 4.21
CA GLN A 43 20.00 11.04 2.83
C GLN A 43 19.83 12.54 2.83
N VAL A 44 20.67 13.24 2.12
CA VAL A 44 20.66 14.71 2.06
C VAL A 44 20.87 15.19 0.64
N ASP A 45 20.11 16.27 0.30
CA ASP A 45 20.27 17.04 -0.92
C ASP A 45 20.74 18.43 -0.52
N TYR A 46 21.91 18.87 -1.00
CA TYR A 46 22.51 20.12 -0.61
C TYR A 46 23.30 20.80 -1.72
N ASP A 47 23.53 22.09 -1.55
CA ASP A 47 24.35 22.91 -2.45
C ASP A 47 25.83 22.79 -2.05
N GLU A 48 26.64 22.09 -2.87
CA GLU A 48 28.09 21.91 -2.64
C GLU A 48 28.87 23.21 -2.58
N THR A 49 28.33 24.32 -3.10
CA THR A 49 29.01 25.61 -3.05
C THR A 49 28.92 26.28 -1.69
N LYS A 50 27.92 25.87 -0.86
CA LYS A 50 27.65 26.45 0.46
C LYS A 50 27.90 25.51 1.61
N LEU A 51 27.84 24.21 1.40
CA LEU A 51 27.90 23.20 2.44
C LEU A 51 28.76 22.03 2.00
N SER A 52 29.65 21.55 2.87
CA SER A 52 30.48 20.37 2.61
C SER A 52 29.98 19.13 3.36
N SER A 53 30.32 17.94 2.87
CA SER A 53 30.05 16.66 3.59
C SER A 53 30.59 16.68 5.02
N GLN A 54 31.72 17.37 5.27
CA GLN A 54 32.34 17.47 6.58
C GLN A 54 31.49 18.31 7.55
N ASP A 55 30.90 19.42 7.08
CA ASP A 55 30.05 20.28 7.93
C ASP A 55 28.79 19.54 8.37
N ILE A 56 28.24 18.70 7.47
CA ILE A 56 27.09 17.82 7.79
C ILE A 56 27.47 16.82 8.88
N VAL A 57 28.64 16.17 8.77
CA VAL A 57 29.14 15.24 9.78
C VAL A 57 29.33 15.95 11.13
N GLU A 58 29.93 17.15 11.14
CA GLU A 58 30.14 17.93 12.35
C GLU A 58 28.83 18.36 13.00
N ALA A 59 27.83 18.76 12.23
CA ALA A 59 26.50 19.08 12.74
C ALA A 59 25.82 17.87 13.42
N VAL A 60 25.94 16.69 12.84
CA VAL A 60 25.42 15.45 13.43
C VAL A 60 26.17 15.08 14.72
N ILE A 61 27.50 15.25 14.77
CA ILE A 61 28.29 15.04 15.95
C ILE A 61 27.94 16.07 17.04
N GLY A 62 27.72 17.32 16.66
CA GLY A 62 27.26 18.39 17.56
C GLY A 62 25.89 18.06 18.18
N ALA A 63 25.00 17.42 17.43
CA ALA A 63 23.71 16.94 17.92
C ALA A 63 23.84 15.74 18.88
N GLY A 64 25.02 15.11 18.99
CA GLY A 64 25.28 14.01 19.91
C GLY A 64 25.29 12.62 19.28
N TYR A 65 25.34 12.52 17.95
CA TYR A 65 25.35 11.27 17.18
C TYR A 65 26.62 11.15 16.36
N GLY A 66 26.94 9.96 15.87
CA GLY A 66 28.06 9.79 14.93
C GLY A 66 27.53 9.81 13.49
N ALA A 67 28.31 10.34 12.55
CA ALA A 67 28.03 10.28 11.12
C ALA A 67 29.29 9.97 10.31
N SER A 68 29.11 9.29 9.17
CA SER A 68 30.15 9.04 8.17
C SER A 68 29.54 8.94 6.79
N SER A 69 30.18 9.55 5.78
CA SER A 69 29.75 9.44 4.38
C SER A 69 30.03 8.03 3.84
N VAL A 70 29.10 7.49 3.09
CA VAL A 70 29.21 6.17 2.43
C VAL A 70 30.29 6.23 1.34
N ASP A 71 30.34 7.31 0.57
CA ASP A 71 31.30 7.51 -0.53
C ASP A 71 32.78 7.58 -0.04
N GLN A 72 33.01 8.14 1.15
CA GLN A 72 34.34 8.20 1.73
C GLN A 72 34.81 6.84 2.27
N GLN A 73 33.92 5.99 2.72
CA GLN A 73 34.24 4.63 3.13
C GLN A 73 34.57 3.73 1.93
N ALA A 74 33.84 3.88 0.80
CA ALA A 74 34.14 3.15 -0.43
C ALA A 74 35.51 3.47 -1.00
N LYS A 75 35.99 4.70 -0.86
CA LYS A 75 37.32 5.12 -1.32
C LYS A 75 38.49 4.63 -0.43
N LYS A 76 38.21 4.24 0.81
CA LYS A 76 39.24 3.73 1.77
C LYS A 76 39.36 2.21 1.81
N ALA A 77 38.37 1.48 1.24
CA ALA A 77 38.34 0.02 1.21
C ALA A 77 38.80 -0.50 -0.16
N VAL A 78 39.95 -1.13 -0.22
CA VAL A 78 40.49 -1.82 -1.40
C VAL A 78 39.75 -3.17 -1.66
N SER A 79 38.66 -3.45 -0.96
CA SER A 79 37.79 -4.65 -1.14
C SER A 79 36.36 -4.22 -1.24
N PRO A 80 35.53 -4.88 -2.09
CA PRO A 80 34.11 -4.52 -2.24
C PRO A 80 33.41 -4.65 -0.88
N PRO A 81 32.50 -3.74 -0.53
CA PRO A 81 31.80 -3.77 0.74
C PRO A 81 30.77 -4.91 0.78
N THR A 82 31.19 -6.08 1.22
CA THR A 82 30.32 -7.15 1.74
C THR A 82 29.79 -6.76 3.13
N GLY A 83 29.25 -5.57 3.32
CA GLY A 83 29.23 -4.93 4.61
C GLY A 83 27.89 -4.54 5.23
N GLY A 84 26.77 -4.68 4.57
CA GLY A 84 25.46 -4.38 5.20
C GLY A 84 25.02 -5.46 6.20
N SER A 85 25.12 -6.70 5.83
CA SER A 85 24.59 -7.83 6.60
C SER A 85 25.49 -8.24 7.76
N SER A 86 26.82 -8.18 7.61
CA SER A 86 27.76 -8.55 8.69
C SER A 86 27.66 -7.61 9.91
N THR A 87 27.52 -6.32 9.70
CA THR A 87 27.43 -5.32 10.79
C THR A 87 26.13 -5.45 11.60
N ILE A 88 25.00 -5.79 10.94
CA ILE A 88 23.72 -6.03 11.63
C ILE A 88 23.76 -7.32 12.43
N VAL A 89 24.32 -8.39 11.88
CA VAL A 89 24.48 -9.68 12.56
C VAL A 89 25.41 -9.56 13.75
N ASP A 90 26.51 -8.81 13.64
CA ASP A 90 27.45 -8.57 14.73
C ASP A 90 26.83 -7.74 15.86
N ALA A 91 26.07 -6.70 15.51
CA ALA A 91 25.30 -5.91 16.47
C ALA A 91 24.25 -6.77 17.22
N LEU A 92 23.52 -7.63 16.50
CA LEU A 92 22.56 -8.58 17.06
C LEU A 92 23.23 -9.58 18.02
N ASN A 93 24.39 -10.13 17.63
CA ASN A 93 25.16 -11.05 18.46
C ASN A 93 25.72 -10.39 19.72
N ALA A 94 26.19 -9.17 19.62
CA ALA A 94 26.63 -8.38 20.77
C ALA A 94 25.48 -8.10 21.73
N MET A 95 24.30 -7.73 21.21
CA MET A 95 23.08 -7.51 22.00
C MET A 95 22.61 -8.81 22.66
N LYS A 96 22.64 -9.94 21.94
CA LYS A 96 22.30 -11.26 22.47
C LYS A 96 23.21 -11.67 23.64
N LYS A 97 24.53 -11.49 23.50
CA LYS A 97 25.50 -11.77 24.59
C LYS A 97 25.20 -10.93 25.82
N ARG A 98 25.00 -9.62 25.64
CA ARG A 98 24.65 -8.70 26.72
C ARG A 98 23.36 -9.11 27.43
N LEU A 99 22.34 -9.47 26.68
CA LEU A 99 21.04 -9.94 27.19
C LEU A 99 21.19 -11.22 28.03
N ILE A 100 21.91 -12.23 27.50
CA ILE A 100 22.15 -13.50 28.23
C ILE A 100 22.86 -13.23 29.54
N LEU A 101 23.91 -12.40 29.54
CA LEU A 101 24.63 -12.04 30.74
C LEU A 101 23.75 -11.26 31.73
N SER A 102 22.92 -10.31 31.25
CA SER A 102 22.00 -9.57 32.13
C SER A 102 21.00 -10.51 32.78
N VAL A 103 20.42 -11.47 32.04
CA VAL A 103 19.48 -12.49 32.58
C VAL A 103 20.19 -13.39 33.59
N LEU A 104 21.44 -13.80 33.34
CA LEU A 104 22.24 -14.64 34.24
C LEU A 104 22.40 -14.00 35.63
N PHE A 105 22.60 -12.68 35.70
CA PHE A 105 22.70 -11.96 36.99
C PHE A 105 21.32 -11.57 37.53
N LEU A 106 20.32 -11.36 36.66
CA LEU A 106 18.99 -10.99 37.10
C LEU A 106 18.27 -12.13 37.86
N ILE A 107 18.42 -13.39 37.41
CA ILE A 107 17.80 -14.55 38.07
C ILE A 107 18.21 -14.67 39.52
N PRO A 108 19.51 -14.64 39.89
CA PRO A 108 19.92 -14.60 41.30
C PRO A 108 19.43 -13.37 42.07
N THR A 109 19.43 -12.18 41.42
CA THR A 109 18.89 -10.96 42.05
C THR A 109 17.44 -11.12 42.40
N MET A 110 16.61 -11.63 41.47
CA MET A 110 15.19 -11.92 41.68
C MET A 110 14.96 -12.99 42.76
N TYR A 111 15.78 -14.04 42.75
CA TYR A 111 15.67 -15.09 43.75
C TYR A 111 15.97 -14.52 45.15
N VAL A 112 17.03 -13.76 45.34
CA VAL A 112 17.36 -13.12 46.61
C VAL A 112 16.27 -12.15 47.05
N SER A 113 15.73 -11.31 46.14
CA SER A 113 14.75 -10.28 46.51
C SER A 113 13.37 -10.87 46.83
N SER A 114 13.01 -12.02 46.24
CA SER A 114 11.65 -12.55 46.30
C SER A 114 11.53 -14.00 46.74
N HIS A 115 12.56 -14.57 47.44
CA HIS A 115 12.55 -15.98 47.86
C HIS A 115 11.35 -16.34 48.73
N GLY A 116 10.87 -15.44 49.61
CA GLY A 116 9.65 -15.61 50.39
C GLY A 116 8.38 -15.72 49.52
N LEU A 117 8.27 -14.94 48.41
CA LEU A 117 7.18 -14.98 47.46
C LEU A 117 7.21 -16.28 46.65
N PHE A 118 8.37 -16.79 46.26
CA PHE A 118 8.52 -18.08 45.57
C PHE A 118 8.00 -19.22 46.40
N LYS A 119 8.27 -19.20 47.73
CA LYS A 119 7.69 -20.16 48.70
C LYS A 119 6.16 -20.04 48.78
N ALA A 120 5.63 -18.83 48.89
CA ALA A 120 4.20 -18.58 49.05
C ALA A 120 3.36 -18.90 47.77
N VAL A 121 3.87 -18.59 46.59
CA VAL A 121 3.13 -18.70 45.30
C VAL A 121 3.34 -20.04 44.63
N PHE A 122 4.58 -20.55 44.62
CA PHE A 122 4.95 -21.76 43.88
C PHE A 122 5.20 -22.98 44.76
N GLY A 123 5.07 -22.84 46.11
CA GLY A 123 5.31 -23.92 47.04
C GLY A 123 6.75 -24.46 47.04
N LEU A 124 7.69 -23.71 46.43
CA LEU A 124 9.09 -24.11 46.33
C LEU A 124 9.78 -23.97 47.69
N PRO A 125 10.42 -25.03 48.23
CA PRO A 125 11.12 -24.92 49.50
C PRO A 125 12.32 -23.95 49.38
N VAL A 126 12.40 -22.98 50.29
CA VAL A 126 13.59 -22.15 50.41
C VAL A 126 14.64 -22.96 51.18
N PRO A 127 15.86 -23.18 50.64
CA PRO A 127 16.91 -23.89 51.39
C PRO A 127 17.20 -23.19 52.74
N ASP A 128 17.31 -23.94 53.80
CA ASP A 128 17.56 -23.42 55.18
C ASP A 128 18.79 -22.50 55.22
N ALA A 129 19.82 -22.75 54.39
CA ALA A 129 20.98 -21.92 54.30
C ALA A 129 20.66 -20.52 53.76
N VAL A 130 19.71 -20.40 52.81
CA VAL A 130 19.28 -19.13 52.22
C VAL A 130 18.48 -18.32 53.25
N ALA A 131 17.51 -19.01 53.93
CA ALA A 131 16.72 -18.36 54.96
C ALA A 131 17.59 -17.86 56.13
N ARG A 132 18.60 -18.64 56.60
CA ARG A 132 19.54 -18.21 57.66
C ARG A 132 20.37 -17.00 57.26
N ILE A 133 20.70 -16.81 56.01
CA ILE A 133 21.56 -15.70 55.53
C ILE A 133 20.73 -14.44 55.26
N PHE A 134 19.51 -14.55 54.77
CA PHE A 134 18.74 -13.41 54.22
C PHE A 134 17.47 -13.06 55.00
N ASP A 135 16.93 -13.97 55.85
CA ASP A 135 15.73 -13.71 56.64
C ASP A 135 16.10 -13.08 58.00
N GLY A 136 15.16 -12.24 58.49
CA GLY A 136 15.29 -11.57 59.77
C GLY A 136 15.89 -10.15 59.68
N PRO A 137 15.49 -9.26 60.63
CA PRO A 137 15.95 -7.89 60.67
C PRO A 137 17.46 -7.80 60.85
N GLU A 138 18.11 -8.74 61.58
CA GLU A 138 19.55 -8.82 61.78
C GLU A 138 20.33 -9.06 60.51
N ASN A 139 19.75 -9.73 59.53
CA ASN A 139 20.37 -10.01 58.24
C ASN A 139 20.03 -8.98 57.14
N ALA A 140 19.19 -7.99 57.45
CA ALA A 140 18.71 -7.02 56.47
C ALA A 140 19.83 -6.29 55.72
N MET A 141 20.99 -6.06 56.36
CA MET A 141 22.15 -5.45 55.76
C MET A 141 22.82 -6.37 54.72
N ILE A 142 22.96 -7.67 55.05
CA ILE A 142 23.56 -8.67 54.15
C ILE A 142 22.61 -8.84 52.93
N TYR A 143 21.32 -8.92 53.19
CA TYR A 143 20.29 -9.02 52.18
C TYR A 143 20.30 -7.84 51.19
N ALA A 144 20.39 -6.61 51.68
CA ALA A 144 20.42 -5.40 50.85
C ALA A 144 21.73 -5.30 50.05
N PHE A 145 22.87 -5.63 50.70
CA PHE A 145 24.16 -5.56 50.06
C PHE A 145 24.36 -6.65 49.00
N ALA A 146 23.81 -7.85 49.21
CA ALA A 146 23.81 -8.93 48.22
C ALA A 146 23.06 -8.53 46.94
N GLN A 147 21.89 -7.91 47.06
CA GLN A 147 21.13 -7.40 45.90
C GLN A 147 21.90 -6.27 45.19
N PHE A 148 22.52 -5.34 45.93
CA PHE A 148 23.35 -4.28 45.37
C PHE A 148 24.52 -4.85 44.54
N VAL A 149 25.28 -5.81 45.07
CA VAL A 149 26.40 -6.43 44.35
C VAL A 149 25.91 -7.17 43.09
N LEU A 150 24.78 -7.89 43.16
CA LEU A 150 24.23 -8.63 42.03
C LEU A 150 23.67 -7.75 40.91
N VAL A 151 23.20 -6.53 41.22
CA VAL A 151 22.69 -5.61 40.20
C VAL A 151 23.82 -4.84 39.49
N LEU A 152 24.97 -4.63 40.08
CA LEU A 152 26.07 -3.87 39.49
C LEU A 152 26.53 -4.39 38.11
N PRO A 153 26.73 -5.72 37.90
CA PRO A 153 27.06 -6.24 36.59
C PRO A 153 25.97 -5.91 35.54
N ILE A 154 24.67 -5.95 35.91
CA ILE A 154 23.54 -5.64 35.03
C ILE A 154 23.60 -4.16 34.60
N ILE A 155 23.84 -3.25 35.54
CA ILE A 155 24.03 -1.80 35.31
C ILE A 155 25.21 -1.56 34.39
N TYR A 156 26.35 -2.21 34.65
CA TYR A 156 27.55 -2.07 33.83
C TYR A 156 27.37 -2.56 32.39
N LEU A 157 26.78 -3.73 32.22
CA LEU A 157 26.47 -4.30 30.89
C LEU A 157 25.55 -3.38 30.09
N ASN A 158 24.63 -2.68 30.76
CA ASN A 158 23.64 -1.81 30.15
C ASN A 158 23.98 -0.31 30.33
N ARG A 159 25.22 0.05 30.61
CA ARG A 159 25.66 1.42 30.89
C ARG A 159 25.32 2.44 29.80
N HIS A 160 25.16 1.99 28.56
CA HIS A 160 24.80 2.86 27.46
C HIS A 160 23.46 3.59 27.68
N TYR A 161 22.43 2.96 28.31
CA TYR A 161 21.18 3.63 28.65
C TYR A 161 21.40 4.84 29.59
N TYR A 162 22.28 4.69 30.54
CA TYR A 162 22.62 5.79 31.47
C TYR A 162 23.43 6.87 30.77
N ILE A 163 24.50 6.50 30.08
CA ILE A 163 25.39 7.47 29.43
C ILE A 163 24.65 8.27 28.38
N ASN A 164 23.91 7.62 27.49
CA ASN A 164 23.16 8.28 26.43
C ASN A 164 21.94 9.01 27.00
N GLY A 165 21.25 8.39 27.94
CA GLY A 165 20.05 8.95 28.56
C GLY A 165 20.35 10.26 29.28
N PHE A 166 21.32 10.31 30.17
CA PHE A 166 21.70 11.53 30.90
C PHE A 166 22.34 12.57 29.98
N ARG A 167 23.18 12.17 29.01
CA ARG A 167 23.75 13.09 28.03
C ARG A 167 22.68 13.83 27.28
N ASN A 168 21.65 13.13 26.80
CA ASN A 168 20.55 13.71 26.04
C ASN A 168 19.60 14.55 26.93
N LEU A 169 19.40 14.13 28.18
CA LEU A 169 18.63 14.88 29.17
C LEU A 169 19.28 16.25 29.45
N PHE A 170 20.57 16.28 29.72
CA PHE A 170 21.31 17.51 29.99
C PHE A 170 21.49 18.42 28.77
N LYS A 171 21.40 17.85 27.54
CA LYS A 171 21.35 18.62 26.29
C LYS A 171 19.96 19.12 25.94
N GLY A 172 18.95 18.99 26.85
CA GLY A 172 17.59 19.46 26.63
C GLY A 172 16.82 18.67 25.55
N ALA A 173 17.22 17.43 25.26
CA ALA A 173 16.58 16.55 24.29
C ALA A 173 16.38 15.16 24.88
N PRO A 174 15.61 15.02 25.96
CA PRO A 174 15.37 13.74 26.58
C PRO A 174 14.71 12.77 25.58
N ASN A 175 15.18 11.52 25.62
CA ASN A 175 14.73 10.45 24.75
C ASN A 175 14.34 9.21 25.57
N MET A 176 14.09 8.09 24.89
CA MET A 176 13.77 6.81 25.53
C MET A 176 14.87 6.38 26.53
N ASP A 177 16.13 6.49 26.14
CA ASP A 177 17.25 6.11 27.04
C ASP A 177 17.25 6.99 28.29
N SER A 178 16.78 8.26 28.20
CA SER A 178 16.62 9.16 29.35
C SER A 178 15.58 8.64 30.34
N LEU A 179 14.41 8.17 29.87
CA LEU A 179 13.38 7.60 30.74
C LEU A 179 13.87 6.33 31.44
N VAL A 180 14.49 5.43 30.66
CA VAL A 180 15.04 4.15 31.17
C VAL A 180 16.17 4.40 32.16
N GLY A 181 17.13 5.24 31.77
CA GLY A 181 18.29 5.57 32.60
C GLY A 181 17.86 6.28 33.89
N LEU A 182 16.88 7.21 33.81
CA LEU A 182 16.37 7.91 34.98
C LEU A 182 15.63 6.98 35.93
N GLY A 183 14.68 6.13 35.38
CA GLY A 183 13.91 5.20 36.20
C GLY A 183 14.80 4.14 36.90
N SER A 184 15.74 3.53 36.17
CA SER A 184 16.63 2.54 36.73
C SER A 184 17.65 3.15 37.69
N ALA A 185 18.23 4.32 37.37
CA ALA A 185 19.12 5.02 38.28
C ALA A 185 18.40 5.44 39.56
N ALA A 186 17.21 5.98 39.47
CA ALA A 186 16.40 6.34 40.61
C ALA A 186 16.13 5.13 41.52
N SER A 187 15.80 3.96 40.95
CA SER A 187 15.64 2.71 41.70
C SER A 187 16.93 2.30 42.42
N ALA A 188 18.07 2.35 41.72
CA ALA A 188 19.36 2.01 42.31
C ALA A 188 19.79 3.01 43.42
N PHE A 189 19.57 4.32 43.20
CA PHE A 189 19.85 5.33 44.20
C PHE A 189 18.98 5.16 45.45
N PHE A 190 17.72 4.85 45.25
CA PHE A 190 16.85 4.57 46.39
C PHE A 190 17.31 3.34 47.18
N GLY A 191 17.74 2.27 46.51
CA GLY A 191 18.31 1.08 47.16
C GLY A 191 19.55 1.40 47.97
N ILE A 192 20.45 2.26 47.46
CA ILE A 192 21.60 2.75 48.20
C ILE A 192 21.16 3.56 49.42
N PHE A 193 20.19 4.47 49.27
CA PHE A 193 19.64 5.21 50.39
C PHE A 193 19.02 4.27 51.43
N ALA A 194 18.31 3.24 51.02
CA ALA A 194 17.74 2.24 51.93
C ALA A 194 18.83 1.48 52.73
N ILE A 195 19.97 1.16 52.11
CA ILE A 195 21.11 0.55 52.81
C ILE A 195 21.56 1.45 53.97
N PHE A 196 21.71 2.76 53.75
CA PHE A 196 22.06 3.71 54.81
C PHE A 196 21.01 3.79 55.90
N ARG A 197 19.73 3.74 55.57
CA ARG A 197 18.61 3.75 56.52
C ARG A 197 18.55 2.47 57.35
N ILE A 198 18.78 1.31 56.73
CA ILE A 198 18.91 0.01 57.42
C ILE A 198 20.08 0.03 58.39
N ALA A 199 21.28 0.50 57.93
CA ALA A 199 22.43 0.61 58.79
C ALA A 199 22.19 1.53 60.01
N TRP A 200 21.53 2.66 59.81
CA TRP A 200 21.12 3.56 60.89
C TRP A 200 20.16 2.90 61.86
N GLY A 201 19.10 2.22 61.37
CA GLY A 201 18.12 1.51 62.19
C GLY A 201 18.74 0.40 63.07
N LEU A 202 19.64 -0.41 62.49
CA LEU A 202 20.37 -1.45 63.20
C LEU A 202 21.25 -0.84 64.30
N GLY A 203 21.96 0.29 64.01
CA GLY A 203 22.83 0.98 64.96
C GLY A 203 22.08 1.62 66.13
N HIS A 204 20.76 1.94 65.98
CA HIS A 204 19.91 2.58 66.99
C HIS A 204 18.84 1.69 67.57
N GLY A 205 18.79 0.41 67.16
CA GLY A 205 17.79 -0.56 67.68
C GLY A 205 16.36 -0.32 67.12
N ASP A 206 16.20 0.47 66.06
CA ASP A 206 14.92 0.76 65.42
C ASP A 206 14.61 -0.33 64.36
N LEU A 207 14.11 -1.50 64.81
CA LEU A 207 13.75 -2.62 63.95
C LEU A 207 12.61 -2.33 63.01
N THR A 208 11.71 -1.40 63.37
CA THR A 208 10.58 -0.99 62.49
C THR A 208 11.08 -0.26 61.24
N LEU A 209 12.08 0.61 61.43
CA LEU A 209 12.75 1.27 60.32
C LEU A 209 13.53 0.27 59.44
N VAL A 210 14.21 -0.73 60.05
CA VAL A 210 14.90 -1.76 59.30
C VAL A 210 13.95 -2.58 58.44
N GLU A 211 12.82 -3.01 58.99
CA GLU A 211 11.80 -3.83 58.30
C GLU A 211 11.20 -3.03 57.15
N SER A 212 10.85 -1.75 57.37
CA SER A 212 10.28 -0.88 56.33
C SER A 212 11.18 -0.76 55.09
N TYR A 213 12.49 -0.51 55.30
CA TYR A 213 13.42 -0.31 54.19
C TYR A 213 13.98 -1.62 53.60
N SER A 214 14.01 -2.73 54.36
CA SER A 214 14.46 -4.01 53.84
C SER A 214 13.45 -4.66 52.85
N THR A 215 12.15 -4.36 53.00
CA THR A 215 11.12 -4.86 52.09
C THR A 215 11.06 -4.09 50.77
N ASN A 216 11.62 -2.88 50.65
CA ASN A 216 11.51 -2.00 49.48
C ASN A 216 12.86 -1.48 49.00
N LEU A 217 13.73 -2.38 48.55
CA LEU A 217 15.10 -2.01 48.11
C LEU A 217 15.19 -1.54 46.68
N TYR A 218 14.29 -1.98 45.80
CA TYR A 218 14.21 -1.67 44.36
C TYR A 218 15.44 -1.99 43.49
N PHE A 219 16.45 -2.72 44.01
CA PHE A 219 17.60 -3.15 43.19
C PHE A 219 17.19 -4.13 42.09
N GLU A 220 16.27 -5.06 42.41
CA GLU A 220 15.70 -5.95 41.40
C GLU A 220 14.94 -5.17 40.32
N SER A 221 14.24 -4.11 40.69
CA SER A 221 13.54 -3.24 39.75
C SER A 221 14.54 -2.51 38.83
N ALA A 222 15.64 -2.00 39.40
CA ALA A 222 16.72 -1.35 38.60
C ALA A 222 17.27 -2.31 37.53
N GLY A 223 17.59 -3.56 37.92
CA GLY A 223 18.10 -4.58 37.01
C GLY A 223 17.05 -5.06 35.99
N MET A 224 15.82 -5.27 36.44
CA MET A 224 14.72 -5.73 35.62
C MET A 224 14.34 -4.73 34.53
N ILE A 225 14.25 -3.43 34.85
CA ILE A 225 13.91 -2.38 33.88
C ILE A 225 14.87 -2.44 32.68
N VAL A 226 16.19 -2.37 32.92
CA VAL A 226 17.18 -2.35 31.82
C VAL A 226 17.26 -3.69 31.09
N THR A 227 17.01 -4.80 31.77
CA THR A 227 17.03 -6.14 31.16
C THR A 227 15.81 -6.35 30.26
N LEU A 228 14.57 -6.08 30.75
CA LEU A 228 13.36 -6.20 29.95
C LEU A 228 13.36 -5.28 28.75
N ILE A 229 13.87 -4.06 28.89
CA ILE A 229 14.04 -3.15 27.76
C ILE A 229 15.03 -3.71 26.74
N THR A 230 16.12 -4.33 27.22
CA THR A 230 17.08 -4.99 26.33
C THR A 230 16.46 -6.20 25.63
N VAL A 231 15.55 -6.97 26.28
CA VAL A 231 14.74 -8.02 25.62
C VAL A 231 13.89 -7.39 24.49
N GLY A 232 13.14 -6.35 24.79
CA GLY A 232 12.31 -5.64 23.82
C GLY A 232 13.13 -5.17 22.62
N LYS A 233 14.28 -4.53 22.87
CA LYS A 233 15.22 -4.06 21.83
C LYS A 233 15.86 -5.20 21.03
N TYR A 234 16.15 -6.32 21.63
CA TYR A 234 16.66 -7.50 20.90
C TYR A 234 15.57 -8.09 19.98
N MET A 235 14.33 -8.23 20.48
CA MET A 235 13.20 -8.70 19.65
C MET A 235 12.92 -7.74 18.50
N GLU A 236 12.95 -6.44 18.75
CA GLU A 236 12.84 -5.39 17.75
C GLU A 236 13.94 -5.52 16.67
N ALA A 237 15.20 -5.59 17.05
CA ALA A 237 16.32 -5.70 16.13
C ALA A 237 16.27 -7.00 15.30
N ARG A 238 15.86 -8.12 15.91
CA ARG A 238 15.67 -9.39 15.22
C ARG A 238 14.53 -9.32 14.20
N ALA A 239 13.43 -8.64 14.53
CA ALA A 239 12.31 -8.48 13.64
C ALA A 239 12.64 -7.55 12.47
N LYS A 240 13.39 -6.45 12.72
CA LYS A 240 13.93 -5.56 11.68
C LYS A 240 14.82 -6.33 10.69
N GLY A 241 15.72 -7.19 11.19
CA GLY A 241 16.58 -8.01 10.32
C GLY A 241 15.76 -8.91 9.37
N LYS A 242 14.64 -9.48 9.83
CA LYS A 242 13.75 -10.26 8.96
C LYS A 242 13.05 -9.40 7.88
N THR A 243 12.85 -8.11 8.13
CA THR A 243 12.18 -7.22 7.19
C THR A 243 13.08 -6.82 6.04
N SER A 244 14.40 -6.68 6.27
CA SER A 244 15.40 -6.43 5.22
C SER A 244 15.64 -7.62 4.28
N GLN A 245 15.18 -8.83 4.64
CA GLN A 245 15.37 -10.02 3.81
C GLN A 245 14.72 -9.95 2.43
N ALA A 246 13.67 -9.13 2.25
CA ALA A 246 13.05 -8.95 0.93
C ALA A 246 14.02 -8.23 -0.03
N ILE A 247 14.71 -7.19 0.46
CA ILE A 247 15.73 -6.46 -0.33
C ILE A 247 16.97 -7.34 -0.54
N GLU A 248 17.42 -8.06 0.49
CA GLU A 248 18.56 -9.00 0.37
C GLU A 248 18.27 -10.08 -0.69
N LYS A 249 17.05 -10.62 -0.74
CA LYS A 249 16.66 -11.58 -1.76
C LYS A 249 16.75 -11.03 -3.18
N LEU A 250 16.34 -9.77 -3.40
CA LEU A 250 16.49 -9.11 -4.70
C LEU A 250 17.97 -8.93 -5.06
N MET A 251 18.82 -8.60 -4.09
CA MET A 251 20.26 -8.50 -4.30
C MET A 251 20.92 -9.85 -4.61
N ASP A 252 20.43 -10.93 -4.02
CA ASP A 252 20.96 -12.29 -4.24
C ASP A 252 20.54 -12.90 -5.59
N LEU A 253 19.55 -12.30 -6.30
CA LEU A 253 19.13 -12.74 -7.62
C LEU A 253 20.18 -12.43 -8.72
N ALA A 254 20.93 -11.34 -8.55
CA ALA A 254 21.94 -10.94 -9.51
C ALA A 254 23.15 -11.90 -9.44
N PRO A 255 23.58 -12.51 -10.57
CA PRO A 255 24.74 -13.37 -10.58
C PRO A 255 26.00 -12.57 -10.28
N LYS A 256 26.97 -13.19 -9.61
CA LYS A 256 28.25 -12.58 -9.25
C LYS A 256 29.30 -12.66 -10.35
N GLU A 257 29.12 -13.57 -11.30
CA GLU A 257 30.03 -13.88 -12.41
C GLU A 257 29.29 -13.90 -13.73
N ALA A 258 29.97 -13.54 -14.81
CA ALA A 258 29.47 -13.58 -16.18
C ALA A 258 30.47 -14.26 -17.09
N ARG A 259 29.95 -15.03 -18.08
CA ARG A 259 30.77 -15.63 -19.15
C ARG A 259 30.84 -14.67 -20.33
N VAL A 260 32.02 -14.17 -20.64
CA VAL A 260 32.20 -13.21 -21.73
C VAL A 260 33.12 -13.79 -22.81
N ILE A 261 32.87 -13.44 -24.07
CA ILE A 261 33.74 -13.67 -25.19
C ILE A 261 34.51 -12.37 -25.46
N ARG A 262 35.80 -12.39 -25.18
CA ARG A 262 36.70 -11.29 -25.56
C ARG A 262 37.82 -11.85 -26.44
N ASN A 263 38.06 -11.22 -27.59
CA ASN A 263 39.05 -11.66 -28.58
C ASN A 263 38.88 -13.14 -29.02
N GLY A 264 37.62 -13.61 -29.16
CA GLY A 264 37.31 -14.95 -29.58
C GLY A 264 37.56 -16.04 -28.50
N LYS A 265 37.87 -15.68 -27.28
CA LYS A 265 38.02 -16.60 -26.15
C LYS A 265 36.97 -16.38 -25.08
N GLU A 266 36.29 -17.49 -24.70
CA GLU A 266 35.35 -17.48 -23.56
C GLU A 266 36.12 -17.45 -22.24
N SER A 267 35.71 -16.57 -21.34
CA SER A 267 36.28 -16.43 -20.00
C SER A 267 35.20 -16.03 -19.00
N THR A 268 35.28 -16.52 -17.76
CA THR A 268 34.42 -16.15 -16.68
C THR A 268 35.05 -14.98 -15.90
N ILE A 269 34.31 -13.91 -15.78
CA ILE A 269 34.75 -12.70 -15.06
C ILE A 269 33.70 -12.28 -14.00
N PRO A 270 34.09 -11.58 -12.94
CA PRO A 270 33.14 -10.93 -12.06
C PRO A 270 32.25 -9.94 -12.83
N VAL A 271 30.93 -9.88 -12.51
CA VAL A 271 29.98 -8.95 -13.15
C VAL A 271 30.43 -7.49 -13.03
N SER A 272 31.14 -7.15 -11.95
CA SER A 272 31.73 -5.80 -11.74
C SER A 272 32.79 -5.42 -12.78
N GLN A 273 33.32 -6.36 -13.57
CA GLN A 273 34.30 -6.13 -14.65
C GLN A 273 33.68 -6.15 -16.04
N LEU A 274 32.35 -6.29 -16.15
CA LEU A 274 31.64 -6.17 -17.42
C LEU A 274 31.78 -4.76 -18.00
N ARG A 275 31.75 -4.69 -19.34
CA ARG A 275 31.74 -3.44 -20.10
C ARG A 275 30.54 -3.42 -21.05
N ILE A 276 30.03 -2.23 -21.32
CA ILE A 276 29.00 -2.05 -22.34
C ILE A 276 29.56 -2.53 -23.68
N GLY A 277 28.81 -3.38 -24.39
CA GLY A 277 29.21 -4.01 -25.64
C GLY A 277 29.89 -5.36 -25.47
N ASP A 278 30.14 -5.85 -24.25
CA ASP A 278 30.65 -7.20 -24.05
C ASP A 278 29.65 -8.23 -24.58
N GLU A 279 30.15 -9.24 -25.28
CA GLU A 279 29.39 -10.40 -25.70
C GLU A 279 29.39 -11.44 -24.59
N ILE A 280 28.19 -11.79 -24.12
CA ILE A 280 27.96 -12.66 -22.98
C ILE A 280 27.26 -13.93 -23.45
N VAL A 281 27.72 -15.07 -22.98
CA VAL A 281 27.10 -16.37 -23.21
C VAL A 281 26.28 -16.76 -21.97
N VAL A 282 25.01 -17.09 -22.18
CA VAL A 282 24.13 -17.56 -21.10
C VAL A 282 23.53 -18.90 -21.47
N ARG A 283 23.82 -19.91 -20.65
CA ARG A 283 23.40 -21.30 -20.86
C ARG A 283 22.07 -21.57 -20.10
N PRO A 284 21.36 -22.64 -20.47
CA PRO A 284 20.16 -23.05 -19.72
C PRO A 284 20.46 -23.25 -18.22
N GLY A 285 19.61 -22.69 -17.37
CA GLY A 285 19.74 -22.71 -15.90
C GLY A 285 20.64 -21.60 -15.33
N GLU A 286 21.24 -20.74 -16.16
CA GLU A 286 22.03 -19.60 -15.70
C GLU A 286 21.16 -18.33 -15.63
N SER A 287 21.45 -17.45 -14.66
CA SER A 287 20.86 -16.12 -14.60
C SER A 287 21.53 -15.16 -15.57
N ILE A 288 20.74 -14.27 -16.15
CA ILE A 288 21.22 -13.18 -17.02
C ILE A 288 22.07 -12.21 -16.18
N PRO A 289 23.35 -11.94 -16.56
CA PRO A 289 24.26 -11.17 -15.71
C PRO A 289 24.21 -9.65 -15.90
N ALA A 290 23.61 -9.17 -16.98
CA ALA A 290 23.46 -7.75 -17.30
C ALA A 290 22.26 -7.52 -18.22
N ASP A 291 21.73 -6.31 -18.28
CA ASP A 291 20.71 -5.98 -19.27
C ASP A 291 21.32 -5.88 -20.67
N GLY A 292 20.65 -6.48 -21.65
CA GLY A 292 21.20 -6.53 -23.00
C GLY A 292 20.21 -6.97 -24.07
N VAL A 293 20.74 -7.26 -25.25
CA VAL A 293 19.98 -7.69 -26.42
C VAL A 293 20.56 -9.01 -26.93
N ILE A 294 19.71 -9.98 -27.26
CA ILE A 294 20.12 -11.25 -27.83
C ILE A 294 20.73 -11.03 -29.21
N SER A 295 21.97 -11.46 -29.40
CA SER A 295 22.68 -11.39 -30.65
C SER A 295 22.61 -12.72 -31.44
N GLU A 296 22.50 -13.86 -30.74
CA GLU A 296 22.41 -15.18 -31.35
C GLU A 296 21.63 -16.15 -30.43
N GLY A 297 20.86 -17.05 -31.05
CA GLY A 297 20.09 -18.07 -30.36
C GLY A 297 18.66 -17.69 -30.05
N THR A 298 17.92 -18.63 -29.45
CA THR A 298 16.55 -18.47 -28.97
C THR A 298 16.45 -19.11 -27.59
N THR A 299 15.60 -18.57 -26.73
CA THR A 299 15.47 -19.02 -25.34
C THR A 299 14.10 -18.78 -24.81
N SER A 300 13.78 -19.43 -23.67
CA SER A 300 12.62 -19.14 -22.83
C SER A 300 13.12 -18.63 -21.49
N ILE A 301 12.79 -17.40 -21.12
CA ILE A 301 13.29 -16.70 -19.93
C ILE A 301 12.20 -16.61 -18.86
N ASP A 302 12.54 -17.05 -17.66
CA ASP A 302 11.73 -16.87 -16.47
C ASP A 302 12.01 -15.47 -15.87
N GLU A 303 11.08 -14.57 -16.05
CA GLU A 303 11.14 -13.19 -15.54
C GLU A 303 10.40 -13.04 -14.20
N SER A 304 9.94 -14.15 -13.59
CA SER A 304 9.11 -14.13 -12.37
C SER A 304 9.73 -13.41 -11.17
N ALA A 305 11.04 -13.38 -11.11
CA ALA A 305 11.79 -12.69 -10.06
C ALA A 305 11.62 -11.16 -10.10
N LEU A 306 11.35 -10.59 -11.28
CA LEU A 306 11.16 -9.15 -11.51
C LEU A 306 9.69 -8.78 -11.72
N THR A 307 8.98 -9.58 -12.51
CA THR A 307 7.59 -9.32 -12.90
C THR A 307 6.57 -10.00 -11.98
N GLY A 308 6.97 -11.08 -11.30
CA GLY A 308 6.05 -11.94 -10.55
C GLY A 308 5.22 -12.88 -11.44
N GLU A 309 5.48 -12.95 -12.76
CA GLU A 309 4.80 -13.86 -13.68
C GLU A 309 5.51 -15.20 -13.74
N SER A 310 4.78 -16.28 -13.50
CA SER A 310 5.37 -17.63 -13.45
C SER A 310 5.55 -18.28 -14.82
N ILE A 311 4.99 -17.70 -15.89
CA ILE A 311 5.08 -18.27 -17.23
C ILE A 311 6.33 -17.70 -17.91
N PRO A 312 7.31 -18.56 -18.33
CA PRO A 312 8.47 -18.10 -19.05
C PRO A 312 8.11 -17.46 -20.39
N VAL A 313 8.85 -16.42 -20.77
CA VAL A 313 8.66 -15.67 -22.02
C VAL A 313 9.67 -16.12 -23.05
N ASP A 314 9.19 -16.48 -24.24
CA ASP A 314 10.06 -16.85 -25.36
C ASP A 314 10.73 -15.61 -25.96
N LYS A 315 12.03 -15.65 -26.15
CA LYS A 315 12.89 -14.58 -26.67
C LYS A 315 13.74 -15.08 -27.84
N GLN A 316 13.92 -14.20 -28.80
CA GLN A 316 14.69 -14.44 -30.03
C GLN A 316 15.71 -13.34 -30.27
N VAL A 317 16.51 -13.50 -31.34
CA VAL A 317 17.51 -12.51 -31.74
C VAL A 317 16.85 -11.13 -31.94
N GLY A 318 17.41 -10.10 -31.30
CA GLY A 318 16.91 -8.73 -31.30
C GLY A 318 16.06 -8.39 -30.09
N ASP A 319 15.61 -9.38 -29.30
CA ASP A 319 14.82 -9.14 -28.08
C ASP A 319 15.71 -8.71 -26.91
N THR A 320 15.15 -7.89 -26.03
CA THR A 320 15.81 -7.45 -24.80
C THR A 320 15.70 -8.50 -23.70
N VAL A 321 16.77 -8.64 -22.93
CA VAL A 321 16.85 -9.50 -21.74
C VAL A 321 17.35 -8.70 -20.55
N THR A 322 16.81 -9.01 -19.38
CA THR A 322 17.03 -8.23 -18.15
C THR A 322 17.86 -9.02 -17.15
N ALA A 323 18.78 -8.37 -16.49
CA ALA A 323 19.63 -8.94 -15.44
C ALA A 323 18.79 -9.59 -14.33
N ALA A 324 19.33 -10.66 -13.72
CA ALA A 324 18.68 -11.41 -12.63
C ALA A 324 17.47 -12.27 -13.05
N THR A 325 17.07 -12.28 -14.33
CA THR A 325 16.12 -13.25 -14.88
C THR A 325 16.83 -14.58 -15.21
N MET A 326 16.10 -15.68 -15.32
CA MET A 326 16.67 -17.00 -15.47
C MET A 326 16.41 -17.59 -16.86
N ASN A 327 17.45 -17.98 -17.55
CA ASN A 327 17.36 -18.73 -18.79
C ASN A 327 16.91 -20.17 -18.53
N LYS A 328 15.73 -20.58 -19.04
CA LYS A 328 15.19 -21.94 -18.84
C LYS A 328 15.55 -22.91 -19.94
N ALA A 329 15.67 -22.45 -21.20
CA ALA A 329 15.89 -23.32 -22.34
C ALA A 329 16.73 -22.62 -23.42
N GLY A 330 17.53 -23.36 -24.16
CA GLY A 330 18.40 -22.79 -25.18
C GLY A 330 19.63 -22.08 -24.63
N SER A 331 20.67 -21.97 -25.46
CA SER A 331 21.85 -21.15 -25.16
C SER A 331 21.80 -19.90 -26.01
N ILE A 332 22.04 -18.75 -25.43
CA ILE A 332 22.03 -17.47 -26.12
C ILE A 332 23.36 -16.75 -26.00
N HIS A 333 23.67 -15.97 -27.01
CA HIS A 333 24.65 -14.91 -26.94
C HIS A 333 23.90 -13.60 -26.83
N MET A 334 24.35 -12.71 -25.97
CA MET A 334 23.75 -11.38 -25.77
C MET A 334 24.83 -10.31 -25.70
N THR A 335 24.51 -9.11 -26.15
CA THR A 335 25.37 -7.94 -26.03
C THR A 335 24.91 -7.11 -24.83
N ALA A 336 25.81 -6.83 -23.87
CA ALA A 336 25.53 -6.00 -22.71
C ALA A 336 25.23 -4.54 -23.12
N LYS A 337 24.09 -3.98 -22.65
CA LYS A 337 23.68 -2.61 -22.90
C LYS A 337 23.72 -1.75 -21.65
N ARG A 338 23.35 -2.30 -20.48
CA ARG A 338 23.41 -1.65 -19.17
C ARG A 338 24.16 -2.57 -18.20
N ILE A 339 25.03 -1.97 -17.39
CA ILE A 339 25.88 -2.68 -16.42
C ILE A 339 25.94 -1.94 -15.10
N GLY A 340 26.32 -2.63 -14.03
CA GLY A 340 26.52 -2.01 -12.71
C GLY A 340 25.24 -1.36 -12.15
N ASP A 341 25.35 -0.09 -11.77
CA ASP A 341 24.25 0.66 -11.17
C ASP A 341 23.11 1.01 -12.15
N ASP A 342 23.40 0.98 -13.46
CA ASP A 342 22.42 1.26 -14.52
C ASP A 342 21.55 0.06 -14.89
N MET A 343 21.85 -1.13 -14.36
CA MET A 343 21.02 -2.31 -14.59
C MET A 343 19.62 -2.13 -13.95
N THR A 344 18.61 -2.67 -14.61
CA THR A 344 17.20 -2.61 -14.14
C THR A 344 17.06 -3.13 -12.70
N ILE A 345 17.72 -4.25 -12.36
CA ILE A 345 17.69 -4.79 -11.00
C ILE A 345 18.34 -3.83 -9.98
N SER A 346 19.43 -3.16 -10.34
CA SER A 346 20.09 -2.17 -9.48
C SER A 346 19.21 -0.95 -9.23
N GLN A 347 18.49 -0.49 -10.26
CA GLN A 347 17.52 0.60 -10.15
C GLN A 347 16.34 0.19 -9.25
N ILE A 348 15.81 -1.02 -9.39
CA ILE A 348 14.74 -1.57 -8.52
C ILE A 348 15.20 -1.57 -7.06
N ILE A 349 16.39 -2.10 -6.78
CA ILE A 349 16.96 -2.15 -5.41
C ILE A 349 17.09 -0.73 -4.85
N ARG A 350 17.58 0.23 -5.66
CA ARG A 350 17.72 1.63 -5.27
C ARG A 350 16.36 2.25 -4.93
N LEU A 351 15.36 2.08 -5.78
CA LEU A 351 14.01 2.61 -5.55
C LEU A 351 13.38 2.05 -4.26
N VAL A 352 13.55 0.76 -3.99
CA VAL A 352 13.02 0.14 -2.76
C VAL A 352 13.78 0.65 -1.51
N ASP A 353 15.09 0.87 -1.60
CA ASP A 353 15.89 1.45 -0.51
C ASP A 353 15.51 2.93 -0.26
N GLU A 354 15.32 3.73 -1.31
CA GLU A 354 14.84 5.10 -1.23
C GLU A 354 13.44 5.17 -0.61
N ALA A 355 12.49 4.34 -1.07
CA ALA A 355 11.15 4.24 -0.51
C ALA A 355 11.18 3.91 0.99
N SER A 356 12.01 2.93 1.36
CA SER A 356 12.19 2.51 2.76
C SER A 356 12.84 3.59 3.62
N SER A 357 13.63 4.48 3.00
CA SER A 357 14.36 5.56 3.67
C SER A 357 13.53 6.84 3.81
N SER A 358 12.52 7.03 2.98
CA SER A 358 11.66 8.21 2.99
C SER A 358 10.64 8.16 4.15
N LYS A 359 10.27 9.34 4.68
CA LYS A 359 9.27 9.45 5.74
C LYS A 359 7.93 9.92 5.18
N ALA A 360 6.91 9.11 5.37
CA ALA A 360 5.53 9.50 5.11
C ALA A 360 5.06 10.65 6.05
N PRO A 361 4.14 11.52 5.65
CA PRO A 361 3.59 12.60 6.50
C PRO A 361 3.07 12.11 7.86
N ILE A 362 2.41 10.94 7.90
CA ILE A 362 1.94 10.32 9.14
C ILE A 362 3.10 9.98 10.09
N ALA A 363 4.27 9.59 9.56
CA ALA A 363 5.46 9.33 10.36
C ALA A 363 6.05 10.61 10.94
N LYS A 364 6.11 11.69 10.15
CA LYS A 364 6.57 13.01 10.61
C LYS A 364 5.70 13.52 11.77
N THR A 365 4.38 13.32 11.68
CA THR A 365 3.43 13.68 12.73
C THR A 365 3.65 12.85 14.01
N ALA A 366 3.83 11.54 13.89
CA ALA A 366 4.11 10.65 15.00
C ALA A 366 5.44 11.02 15.71
N ASP A 367 6.49 11.32 14.93
CA ASP A 367 7.80 11.75 15.46
C ASP A 367 7.70 13.08 16.25
N LYS A 368 6.90 14.05 15.75
CA LYS A 368 6.66 15.32 16.44
C LYS A 368 5.98 15.10 17.79
N ILE A 369 4.97 14.23 17.82
CA ILE A 369 4.27 13.86 19.07
C ILE A 369 5.26 13.20 20.03
N ALA A 370 6.09 12.26 19.58
CA ALA A 370 7.09 11.57 20.41
C ALA A 370 8.10 12.54 21.03
N GLY A 371 8.50 13.59 20.31
CA GLY A 371 9.44 14.59 20.80
C GLY A 371 8.92 15.42 21.99
N VAL A 372 7.59 15.67 22.03
CA VAL A 372 6.94 16.41 23.13
C VAL A 372 6.53 15.49 24.28
N PHE A 373 6.28 14.23 23.98
CA PHE A 373 5.78 13.24 24.94
C PHE A 373 6.74 12.98 26.11
N VAL A 374 8.03 12.83 25.84
CA VAL A 374 9.02 12.47 26.87
C VAL A 374 9.16 13.55 27.96
N PRO A 375 9.29 14.86 27.63
CA PRO A 375 9.25 15.92 28.63
C PRO A 375 7.98 15.93 29.48
N ILE A 376 6.81 15.74 28.84
CA ILE A 376 5.52 15.68 29.54
C ILE A 376 5.49 14.55 30.57
N VAL A 377 5.96 13.37 30.19
CA VAL A 377 6.00 12.20 31.06
C VAL A 377 6.90 12.42 32.27
N ILE A 378 8.09 13.00 32.09
CA ILE A 378 8.98 13.34 33.20
C ILE A 378 8.27 14.29 34.17
N THR A 379 7.58 15.29 33.64
CA THR A 379 6.79 16.22 34.46
C THR A 379 5.68 15.51 35.22
N ILE A 380 4.92 14.64 34.58
CA ILE A 380 3.87 13.83 35.24
C ILE A 380 4.46 12.96 36.33
N ALA A 381 5.59 12.31 36.11
CA ALA A 381 6.25 11.47 37.11
C ALA A 381 6.65 12.26 38.37
N VAL A 382 7.21 13.45 38.17
CA VAL A 382 7.59 14.35 39.27
C VAL A 382 6.34 14.84 40.02
N ILE A 383 5.31 15.26 39.29
CA ILE A 383 4.04 15.70 39.89
C ILE A 383 3.40 14.56 40.69
N THR A 384 3.37 13.34 40.10
CA THR A 384 2.84 12.14 40.79
C THR A 384 3.55 11.90 42.11
N ALA A 385 4.88 11.88 42.13
CA ALA A 385 5.64 11.69 43.37
C ALA A 385 5.39 12.81 44.37
N ALA A 386 5.32 14.07 43.93
CA ALA A 386 5.04 15.22 44.77
C ALA A 386 3.63 15.16 45.37
N VAL A 387 2.61 14.85 44.61
CA VAL A 387 1.21 14.74 45.06
C VAL A 387 1.07 13.65 46.13
N TRP A 388 1.62 12.47 45.89
CA TRP A 388 1.53 11.38 46.85
C TRP A 388 2.29 11.67 48.15
N TYR A 389 3.48 12.29 48.07
CA TYR A 389 4.25 12.62 49.25
C TYR A 389 3.69 13.81 50.06
N PHE A 390 3.41 14.92 49.38
CA PHE A 390 3.02 16.17 50.10
C PHE A 390 1.52 16.31 50.36
N LEU A 391 0.65 15.83 49.43
CA LEU A 391 -0.81 15.98 49.57
C LEU A 391 -1.48 14.73 50.16
N MET A 392 -1.03 13.55 49.76
CA MET A 392 -1.66 12.30 50.23
C MET A 392 -0.96 11.74 51.48
N GLY A 393 0.15 12.33 51.94
CA GLY A 393 0.88 11.91 53.14
C GLY A 393 1.50 10.50 53.04
N ALA A 394 1.70 10.01 51.83
CA ALA A 394 2.27 8.67 51.62
C ALA A 394 3.76 8.68 51.97
N SER A 395 4.30 7.46 52.26
CA SER A 395 5.74 7.34 52.50
C SER A 395 6.57 7.72 51.24
N LEU A 396 7.79 8.14 51.50
CA LEU A 396 8.73 8.52 50.41
C LEU A 396 8.93 7.36 49.41
N GLU A 397 9.04 6.15 49.92
CA GLU A 397 9.19 4.94 49.10
C GLU A 397 7.99 4.74 48.14
N PHE A 398 6.78 4.89 48.67
CA PHE A 398 5.55 4.75 47.89
C PHE A 398 5.46 5.79 46.78
N ALA A 399 5.60 7.06 47.13
CA ALA A 399 5.57 8.17 46.19
C ALA A 399 6.62 8.04 45.08
N PHE A 400 7.83 7.67 45.46
CA PHE A 400 8.93 7.46 44.53
C PHE A 400 8.72 6.27 43.60
N SER A 401 8.18 5.16 44.12
CA SER A 401 7.83 3.98 43.32
C SER A 401 6.80 4.29 42.23
N LEU A 402 5.79 5.11 42.51
CA LEU A 402 4.79 5.53 41.52
C LEU A 402 5.41 6.45 40.45
N GLY A 403 6.27 7.38 40.85
CA GLY A 403 7.02 8.22 39.91
C GLY A 403 7.89 7.38 38.95
N ILE A 404 8.60 6.38 39.46
CA ILE A 404 9.37 5.44 38.64
C ILE A 404 8.45 4.64 37.73
N SER A 405 7.31 4.15 38.24
CA SER A 405 6.35 3.39 37.44
C SER A 405 5.82 4.21 36.24
N VAL A 406 5.52 5.50 36.46
CA VAL A 406 5.13 6.44 35.39
C VAL A 406 6.24 6.59 34.36
N LEU A 407 7.49 6.78 34.75
CA LEU A 407 8.64 6.92 33.85
C LEU A 407 8.80 5.66 32.95
N VAL A 408 8.69 4.50 33.57
CA VAL A 408 8.96 3.21 32.89
C VAL A 408 7.87 2.83 31.91
N ILE A 409 6.58 2.93 32.33
CA ILE A 409 5.45 2.53 31.46
C ILE A 409 5.30 3.44 30.26
N SER A 410 5.69 4.69 30.40
CA SER A 410 5.45 5.73 29.40
C SER A 410 6.41 5.73 28.23
N CYS A 411 7.25 4.71 28.07
CA CYS A 411 8.19 4.68 26.94
C CYS A 411 7.46 4.57 25.59
N PRO A 412 7.61 5.54 24.66
CA PRO A 412 6.95 5.48 23.35
C PRO A 412 7.73 4.62 22.33
N CYS A 413 8.28 3.47 22.78
CA CYS A 413 9.17 2.64 21.97
C CYS A 413 8.47 2.10 20.70
N ALA A 414 7.20 1.67 20.85
CA ALA A 414 6.41 1.14 19.76
C ALA A 414 6.07 2.20 18.70
N LEU A 415 5.91 3.47 19.09
CA LEU A 415 5.56 4.58 18.22
C LEU A 415 6.59 4.81 17.11
N GLY A 416 7.86 4.76 17.45
CA GLY A 416 8.96 4.94 16.49
C GLY A 416 9.10 3.84 15.46
N LEU A 417 8.42 2.68 15.66
CA LEU A 417 8.46 1.51 14.78
C LEU A 417 7.19 1.35 13.96
N ALA A 418 6.09 1.91 14.44
CA ALA A 418 4.75 1.70 13.90
C ALA A 418 4.67 1.98 12.39
N THR A 419 5.26 3.06 11.93
CA THR A 419 5.24 3.49 10.53
C THR A 419 6.36 2.88 9.70
N PRO A 420 7.66 2.99 10.09
CA PRO A 420 8.74 2.57 9.20
C PRO A 420 8.73 1.06 8.88
N VAL A 421 8.36 0.22 9.85
CA VAL A 421 8.32 -1.23 9.62
C VAL A 421 7.18 -1.59 8.65
N ALA A 422 6.01 -0.97 8.78
CA ALA A 422 4.89 -1.20 7.89
C ALA A 422 5.17 -0.73 6.46
N ILE A 423 5.82 0.45 6.28
CA ILE A 423 6.25 0.95 4.97
C ILE A 423 7.23 -0.05 4.34
N MET A 424 8.28 -0.44 5.05
CA MET A 424 9.32 -1.34 4.54
C MET A 424 8.73 -2.70 4.12
N VAL A 425 7.82 -3.28 4.92
CA VAL A 425 7.14 -4.54 4.56
C VAL A 425 6.23 -4.33 3.36
N GLY A 426 5.50 -3.21 3.32
CA GLY A 426 4.57 -2.88 2.25
C GLY A 426 5.29 -2.63 0.92
N THR A 427 6.33 -1.80 0.90
CA THR A 427 7.12 -1.53 -0.31
C THR A 427 7.85 -2.76 -0.80
N GLY A 428 8.41 -3.57 0.11
CA GLY A 428 9.00 -4.86 -0.22
C GLY A 428 7.98 -5.82 -0.83
N LYS A 429 6.75 -5.87 -0.29
CA LYS A 429 5.67 -6.68 -0.86
C LYS A 429 5.20 -6.15 -2.22
N GLY A 430 5.18 -4.85 -2.42
CA GLY A 430 4.95 -4.22 -3.73
C GLY A 430 5.99 -4.68 -4.75
N ALA A 431 7.27 -4.55 -4.41
CA ALA A 431 8.39 -4.92 -5.29
C ALA A 431 8.37 -6.41 -5.67
N GLU A 432 8.06 -7.32 -4.72
CA GLU A 432 7.86 -8.75 -5.02
C GLU A 432 6.77 -9.01 -6.08
N ASN A 433 5.87 -8.07 -6.30
CA ASN A 433 4.78 -8.17 -7.27
C ASN A 433 4.95 -7.22 -8.47
N GLY A 434 6.15 -6.68 -8.68
CA GLY A 434 6.44 -5.78 -9.79
C GLY A 434 5.89 -4.36 -9.62
N ILE A 435 5.51 -3.96 -8.40
CA ILE A 435 5.01 -2.61 -8.07
C ILE A 435 6.08 -1.88 -7.27
N LEU A 436 6.74 -0.92 -7.90
CA LEU A 436 7.81 -0.13 -7.30
C LEU A 436 7.27 1.21 -6.82
N ILE A 437 7.22 1.41 -5.51
CA ILE A 437 6.78 2.67 -4.89
C ILE A 437 8.03 3.43 -4.45
N LYS A 438 8.23 4.67 -4.91
CA LYS A 438 9.47 5.42 -4.69
C LYS A 438 9.59 6.06 -3.31
N SER A 439 8.49 6.28 -2.61
CA SER A 439 8.54 6.96 -1.31
C SER A 439 7.39 6.55 -0.38
N GLY A 440 7.60 6.74 0.92
CA GLY A 440 6.52 6.59 1.91
C GLY A 440 5.42 7.63 1.72
N GLU A 441 5.73 8.78 1.13
CA GLU A 441 4.76 9.82 0.78
C GLU A 441 3.87 9.35 -0.38
N ALA A 442 4.45 8.78 -1.43
CA ALA A 442 3.71 8.15 -2.53
C ALA A 442 2.78 7.03 -2.03
N LEU A 443 3.26 6.21 -1.08
CA LEU A 443 2.44 5.18 -0.45
C LEU A 443 1.26 5.78 0.34
N GLU A 444 1.45 6.89 1.03
CA GLU A 444 0.38 7.59 1.75
C GLU A 444 -0.60 8.27 0.80
N SER A 445 -0.11 8.92 -0.27
CA SER A 445 -0.93 9.53 -1.32
C SER A 445 -1.83 8.49 -1.98
N ALA A 446 -1.30 7.32 -2.34
CA ALA A 446 -2.06 6.24 -2.97
C ALA A 446 -3.27 5.75 -2.12
N HIS A 447 -3.19 5.86 -0.78
CA HIS A 447 -4.33 5.56 0.09
C HIS A 447 -5.48 6.56 -0.05
N SER A 448 -5.18 7.82 -0.30
CA SER A 448 -6.12 8.94 -0.26
C SER A 448 -6.76 9.28 -1.60
N ILE A 449 -6.38 8.61 -2.67
CA ILE A 449 -6.88 8.83 -4.03
C ILE A 449 -8.39 8.56 -4.10
N ASP A 450 -9.13 9.51 -4.66
CA ASP A 450 -10.57 9.42 -4.99
C ASP A 450 -10.82 9.47 -6.50
N THR A 451 -9.87 9.93 -7.30
CA THR A 451 -9.98 10.06 -8.75
C THR A 451 -8.72 9.49 -9.42
N VAL A 452 -8.92 8.61 -10.41
CA VAL A 452 -7.86 8.08 -11.26
C VAL A 452 -8.05 8.60 -12.67
N VAL A 453 -7.06 9.29 -13.19
CA VAL A 453 -6.97 9.74 -14.58
C VAL A 453 -6.05 8.77 -15.32
N MET A 454 -6.51 8.21 -16.43
CA MET A 454 -5.77 7.26 -17.25
C MET A 454 -5.57 7.83 -18.63
N ASP A 455 -4.34 7.80 -19.15
CA ASP A 455 -4.13 7.98 -20.57
C ASP A 455 -4.76 6.83 -21.36
N LYS A 456 -5.14 7.07 -22.60
CA LYS A 456 -5.68 6.02 -23.47
C LYS A 456 -4.55 5.14 -24.00
N THR A 457 -3.63 5.75 -24.76
CA THR A 457 -2.68 5.04 -25.60
C THR A 457 -1.54 4.43 -24.78
N GLY A 458 -1.27 3.14 -24.93
CA GLY A 458 -0.23 2.44 -24.15
C GLY A 458 -0.61 2.17 -22.68
N THR A 459 -1.66 2.81 -22.17
CA THR A 459 -2.16 2.64 -20.78
C THR A 459 -3.44 1.80 -20.74
N ILE A 460 -4.55 2.31 -21.28
CA ILE A 460 -5.81 1.54 -21.43
C ILE A 460 -5.69 0.56 -22.60
N THR A 461 -4.96 0.96 -23.65
CA THR A 461 -4.73 0.18 -24.86
C THR A 461 -3.30 -0.37 -24.91
N GLU A 462 -3.06 -1.30 -25.82
CA GLU A 462 -1.73 -1.89 -26.04
C GLU A 462 -0.68 -0.90 -26.59
N GLY A 463 -1.13 0.25 -27.13
CA GLY A 463 -0.27 1.23 -27.77
C GLY A 463 0.27 0.78 -29.13
N LYS A 464 -0.25 -0.31 -29.64
CA LYS A 464 0.10 -0.87 -30.94
C LYS A 464 -1.16 -1.06 -31.76
N PRO A 465 -1.30 -0.34 -32.91
CA PRO A 465 -2.44 -0.56 -33.79
C PRO A 465 -2.50 -2.03 -34.26
N GLY A 466 -3.72 -2.59 -34.25
CA GLY A 466 -4.00 -3.93 -34.74
C GLY A 466 -5.13 -3.92 -35.76
N VAL A 467 -5.16 -4.92 -36.67
CA VAL A 467 -6.27 -5.09 -37.62
C VAL A 467 -7.48 -5.64 -36.88
N THR A 468 -8.62 -4.92 -36.94
CA THR A 468 -9.86 -5.30 -36.27
C THR A 468 -10.92 -5.87 -37.19
N ASP A 469 -11.06 -5.32 -38.40
CA ASP A 469 -12.06 -5.75 -39.38
C ASP A 469 -11.44 -5.78 -40.77
N ILE A 470 -11.86 -6.78 -41.55
CA ILE A 470 -11.47 -6.93 -42.95
C ILE A 470 -12.76 -7.18 -43.73
N LEU A 471 -13.05 -6.28 -44.62
CA LEU A 471 -14.30 -6.31 -45.42
C LEU A 471 -13.92 -6.34 -46.91
N PRO A 472 -13.79 -7.52 -47.52
CA PRO A 472 -13.60 -7.66 -48.96
C PRO A 472 -14.94 -7.27 -49.66
N LEU A 473 -14.83 -6.49 -50.74
CA LEU A 473 -16.00 -6.00 -51.49
C LEU A 473 -16.08 -6.60 -52.90
N ASN A 474 -15.04 -6.36 -53.70
CA ASN A 474 -14.96 -6.81 -55.11
C ASN A 474 -13.83 -7.82 -55.34
N THR A 475 -13.20 -8.32 -54.28
CA THR A 475 -12.09 -9.30 -54.36
C THR A 475 -12.20 -10.33 -53.23
N GLU A 476 -11.53 -11.44 -53.36
CA GLU A 476 -11.50 -12.46 -52.29
C GLU A 476 -10.62 -12.00 -51.10
N LEU A 477 -10.97 -12.44 -49.91
CA LEU A 477 -10.27 -12.11 -48.65
C LEU A 477 -8.76 -12.33 -48.72
N HIS A 478 -8.35 -13.48 -49.26
CA HIS A 478 -6.93 -13.83 -49.36
C HIS A 478 -6.18 -12.91 -50.30
N ASN A 479 -6.79 -12.55 -51.44
CA ASN A 479 -6.18 -11.61 -52.39
C ASN A 479 -6.09 -10.20 -51.83
N LEU A 480 -7.15 -9.72 -51.19
CA LEU A 480 -7.14 -8.39 -50.49
C LEU A 480 -5.98 -8.32 -49.49
N LEU A 481 -5.83 -9.31 -48.64
CA LEU A 481 -4.77 -9.38 -47.65
C LEU A 481 -3.38 -9.48 -48.28
N SER A 482 -3.22 -10.32 -49.28
CA SER A 482 -1.92 -10.46 -49.99
C SER A 482 -1.48 -9.12 -50.62
N VAL A 483 -2.41 -8.40 -51.25
CA VAL A 483 -2.14 -7.08 -51.82
C VAL A 483 -1.91 -6.04 -50.72
N ALA A 484 -2.73 -6.00 -49.71
CA ALA A 484 -2.61 -5.03 -48.61
C ALA A 484 -1.25 -5.18 -47.90
N VAL A 485 -0.84 -6.43 -47.55
CA VAL A 485 0.46 -6.70 -46.94
C VAL A 485 1.59 -6.31 -47.86
N GLY A 486 1.46 -6.59 -49.21
CA GLY A 486 2.45 -6.19 -50.18
C GLY A 486 2.64 -4.70 -50.30
N LEU A 487 1.56 -3.92 -50.33
CA LEU A 487 1.55 -2.44 -50.36
C LEU A 487 2.14 -1.85 -49.09
N GLU A 488 1.64 -2.27 -47.93
CA GLU A 488 2.02 -1.68 -46.65
C GLU A 488 3.41 -2.13 -46.15
N ASN A 489 3.95 -3.20 -46.71
CA ASN A 489 5.35 -3.65 -46.40
C ASN A 489 6.41 -2.63 -46.88
N LYS A 490 5.99 -1.68 -47.73
CA LYS A 490 6.83 -0.57 -48.19
C LYS A 490 6.49 0.76 -47.54
N SER A 491 5.45 0.78 -46.70
CA SER A 491 4.98 1.95 -45.95
C SER A 491 5.68 2.04 -44.60
N GLU A 492 6.06 3.24 -44.19
CA GLU A 492 6.59 3.52 -42.84
C GLU A 492 5.49 3.93 -41.87
N HIS A 493 4.23 3.90 -42.30
CA HIS A 493 3.12 4.37 -41.47
C HIS A 493 2.75 3.28 -40.42
N PRO A 494 2.48 3.65 -39.13
CA PRO A 494 2.12 2.70 -38.08
C PRO A 494 0.90 1.82 -38.40
N LEU A 495 -0.11 2.37 -39.11
CA LEU A 495 -1.28 1.58 -39.54
C LEU A 495 -0.90 0.52 -40.60
N GLY A 496 0.06 0.82 -41.45
CA GLY A 496 0.60 -0.15 -42.40
C GLY A 496 1.37 -1.28 -41.71
N ALA A 497 2.17 -0.93 -40.70
CA ALA A 497 2.88 -1.91 -39.88
C ALA A 497 1.92 -2.93 -39.21
N ALA A 498 0.73 -2.46 -38.76
CA ALA A 498 -0.30 -3.33 -38.20
C ALA A 498 -0.82 -4.37 -39.21
N ILE A 499 -1.02 -3.97 -40.48
CA ILE A 499 -1.48 -4.87 -41.56
C ILE A 499 -0.39 -5.86 -41.90
N VAL A 500 0.87 -5.43 -41.96
CA VAL A 500 2.02 -6.31 -42.22
C VAL A 500 2.18 -7.35 -41.10
N GLN A 501 2.04 -6.92 -39.85
CA GLN A 501 2.12 -7.84 -38.70
C GLN A 501 0.97 -8.86 -38.72
N TYR A 502 -0.26 -8.40 -38.98
CA TYR A 502 -1.40 -9.31 -39.14
C TYR A 502 -1.16 -10.34 -40.25
N GLY A 503 -0.57 -9.90 -41.40
CA GLY A 503 -0.21 -10.78 -42.49
C GLY A 503 0.81 -11.84 -42.08
N LYS A 504 1.85 -11.48 -41.32
CA LYS A 504 2.82 -12.43 -40.77
C LYS A 504 2.17 -13.45 -39.85
N ASP A 505 1.34 -13.01 -38.92
CA ASP A 505 0.64 -13.88 -37.96
C ASP A 505 -0.29 -14.87 -38.63
N LYS A 506 -0.84 -14.52 -39.81
CA LYS A 506 -1.72 -15.36 -40.61
C LYS A 506 -0.99 -16.09 -41.76
N ASN A 507 0.35 -15.97 -41.85
CA ASN A 507 1.17 -16.58 -42.90
C ASN A 507 0.71 -16.17 -44.30
N ILE A 508 0.32 -14.91 -44.51
CA ILE A 508 -0.08 -14.36 -45.81
C ILE A 508 1.18 -14.04 -46.62
N VAL A 509 1.25 -14.55 -47.84
CA VAL A 509 2.34 -14.24 -48.79
C VAL A 509 2.07 -12.85 -49.40
N PRO A 510 3.00 -11.86 -49.24
CA PRO A 510 2.83 -10.54 -49.80
C PRO A 510 2.83 -10.57 -51.33
N ALA A 511 1.91 -9.83 -51.97
CA ALA A 511 1.95 -9.67 -53.43
C ALA A 511 3.17 -8.83 -53.85
N PRO A 512 3.79 -9.11 -55.01
CA PRO A 512 4.90 -8.32 -55.51
C PRO A 512 4.43 -6.92 -55.92
N VAL A 513 5.11 -5.88 -55.43
CA VAL A 513 4.75 -4.48 -55.60
C VAL A 513 5.84 -3.73 -56.34
N SER A 514 5.47 -2.98 -57.39
CA SER A 514 6.30 -2.04 -58.12
C SER A 514 5.72 -0.64 -58.11
N ASP A 515 6.50 0.38 -58.57
CA ASP A 515 6.10 1.79 -58.72
C ASP A 515 5.42 2.38 -57.45
N PHE A 516 5.98 2.06 -56.29
CA PHE A 516 5.45 2.55 -55.01
C PHE A 516 5.62 4.05 -54.84
N THR A 517 4.58 4.75 -54.52
CA THR A 517 4.56 6.18 -54.22
C THR A 517 3.71 6.48 -53.00
N ALA A 518 4.30 7.10 -51.98
CA ALA A 518 3.57 7.60 -50.82
C ALA A 518 2.94 8.97 -51.13
N ILE A 519 1.66 9.17 -50.77
CA ILE A 519 0.90 10.40 -50.94
C ILE A 519 0.65 11.00 -49.56
N PHE A 520 1.37 12.04 -49.24
CA PHE A 520 1.40 12.61 -47.92
C PHE A 520 0.00 12.92 -47.36
N GLY A 521 -0.30 12.39 -46.18
CA GLY A 521 -1.56 12.60 -45.46
C GLY A 521 -2.80 11.93 -46.09
N LYS A 522 -2.65 11.15 -47.18
CA LYS A 522 -3.77 10.50 -47.85
C LYS A 522 -3.63 8.98 -48.00
N GLY A 523 -2.42 8.46 -48.25
CA GLY A 523 -2.18 7.03 -48.39
C GLY A 523 -1.04 6.73 -49.37
N ILE A 524 -1.13 5.58 -50.04
CA ILE A 524 -0.10 5.05 -50.94
C ILE A 524 -0.71 4.64 -52.28
N ARG A 525 0.10 4.67 -53.32
CA ARG A 525 -0.20 4.14 -54.66
C ARG A 525 0.93 3.23 -55.12
N ALA A 526 0.59 2.11 -55.71
CA ALA A 526 1.58 1.21 -56.30
C ALA A 526 0.95 0.29 -57.34
N THR A 527 1.81 -0.39 -58.14
CA THR A 527 1.41 -1.36 -59.14
C THR A 527 1.55 -2.77 -58.60
N VAL A 528 0.47 -3.55 -58.67
CA VAL A 528 0.44 -4.96 -58.30
C VAL A 528 -0.13 -5.79 -59.45
N ASN A 529 0.62 -6.75 -59.94
CA ASN A 529 0.22 -7.58 -61.07
C ASN A 529 -0.21 -6.76 -62.32
N GLY A 530 0.43 -5.63 -62.60
CA GLY A 530 0.15 -4.76 -63.72
C GLY A 530 -1.10 -3.84 -63.58
N MET A 531 -1.76 -3.84 -62.40
CA MET A 531 -2.85 -2.96 -62.06
C MET A 531 -2.43 -1.95 -61.01
N THR A 532 -2.87 -0.71 -61.12
CA THR A 532 -2.65 0.33 -60.12
C THR A 532 -3.58 0.12 -58.95
N TRP A 533 -2.97 0.07 -57.75
CA TRP A 533 -3.70 0.01 -56.46
C TRP A 533 -3.49 1.27 -55.65
N TYR A 534 -4.48 1.65 -54.93
CA TYR A 534 -4.48 2.74 -53.97
C TYR A 534 -4.85 2.15 -52.59
N ALA A 535 -4.13 2.55 -51.57
CA ALA A 535 -4.45 2.22 -50.18
C ALA A 535 -4.39 3.50 -49.35
N GLY A 536 -5.47 3.84 -48.63
CA GLY A 536 -5.48 5.05 -47.84
C GLY A 536 -6.87 5.49 -47.37
N ASN A 537 -6.96 6.79 -47.07
CA ASN A 537 -8.19 7.39 -46.58
C ASN A 537 -9.18 7.74 -47.74
N ARG A 538 -10.40 8.11 -47.38
CA ARG A 538 -11.45 8.52 -48.33
C ARG A 538 -11.00 9.62 -49.29
N ARG A 539 -10.22 10.63 -48.79
CA ARG A 539 -9.79 11.76 -49.62
C ARG A 539 -8.87 11.31 -50.77
N LEU A 540 -8.06 10.27 -50.55
CA LEU A 540 -7.22 9.72 -51.62
C LEU A 540 -8.05 9.22 -52.80
N LEU A 541 -9.14 8.46 -52.49
CA LEU A 541 -9.96 7.85 -53.50
C LEU A 541 -10.82 8.91 -54.25
N GLU A 542 -11.33 9.89 -53.52
CA GLU A 542 -12.03 11.04 -54.13
C GLU A 542 -11.15 11.85 -55.11
N ASP A 543 -9.86 12.07 -54.76
CA ASP A 543 -8.92 12.77 -55.63
C ASP A 543 -8.62 12.02 -56.93
N VAL A 544 -8.65 10.70 -56.92
CA VAL A 544 -8.45 9.85 -58.11
C VAL A 544 -9.77 9.51 -58.84
N GLY A 545 -10.87 10.05 -58.36
CA GLY A 545 -12.18 9.92 -59.02
C GLY A 545 -12.94 8.61 -58.75
N ILE A 546 -12.59 7.89 -57.73
CA ILE A 546 -13.26 6.64 -57.30
C ILE A 546 -14.42 6.99 -56.38
N ASP A 547 -15.62 6.54 -56.74
CA ASP A 547 -16.83 6.76 -55.95
C ASP A 547 -16.83 5.98 -54.64
N THR A 548 -16.92 6.72 -53.52
CA THR A 548 -16.95 6.17 -52.16
C THR A 548 -18.35 6.10 -51.57
N THR A 549 -19.39 6.50 -52.30
CA THR A 549 -20.77 6.63 -51.80
C THR A 549 -21.31 5.30 -51.26
N SER A 550 -20.97 4.18 -51.93
CA SER A 550 -21.42 2.82 -51.55
C SER A 550 -20.91 2.35 -50.21
N VAL A 551 -19.73 2.86 -49.76
CA VAL A 551 -19.07 2.44 -48.52
C VAL A 551 -19.22 3.44 -47.39
N ILE A 552 -19.82 4.60 -47.60
CA ILE A 552 -19.86 5.71 -46.63
C ILE A 552 -20.49 5.34 -45.28
N ASN A 553 -21.55 4.54 -45.31
CA ASN A 553 -22.22 4.05 -44.11
C ASN A 553 -21.31 3.09 -43.32
N THR A 554 -20.55 2.24 -44.02
CA THR A 554 -19.60 1.34 -43.40
C THR A 554 -18.43 2.10 -42.78
N LEU A 555 -17.90 3.11 -43.50
CA LEU A 555 -16.84 3.96 -42.98
C LEU A 555 -17.28 4.74 -41.75
N ASN A 556 -18.51 5.28 -41.77
CA ASN A 556 -19.07 5.99 -40.62
C ASN A 556 -19.24 5.05 -39.41
N ARG A 557 -19.80 3.85 -39.62
CA ARG A 557 -19.97 2.85 -38.58
C ARG A 557 -18.64 2.46 -37.95
N LEU A 558 -17.61 2.15 -38.77
CA LEU A 558 -16.27 1.82 -38.26
C LEU A 558 -15.65 3.00 -37.50
N GLY A 559 -15.85 4.23 -37.99
CA GLY A 559 -15.42 5.43 -37.28
C GLY A 559 -16.17 5.64 -35.96
N ASP A 560 -17.48 5.36 -35.90
CA ASP A 560 -18.28 5.38 -34.67
C ASP A 560 -17.84 4.32 -33.65
N GLU A 561 -17.28 3.21 -34.14
CA GLU A 561 -16.67 2.17 -33.31
C GLU A 561 -15.24 2.53 -32.86
N GLY A 562 -14.72 3.70 -33.22
CA GLY A 562 -13.37 4.15 -32.86
C GLY A 562 -12.24 3.54 -33.68
N LYS A 563 -12.58 2.98 -34.85
CA LYS A 563 -11.62 2.32 -35.76
C LYS A 563 -11.21 3.26 -36.89
N THR A 564 -10.02 3.08 -37.43
CA THR A 564 -9.51 3.81 -38.60
C THR A 564 -9.65 2.91 -39.84
N PRO A 565 -10.65 3.13 -40.70
CA PRO A 565 -10.79 2.37 -41.92
C PRO A 565 -9.81 2.83 -42.98
N LEU A 566 -9.06 1.89 -43.55
CA LEU A 566 -8.21 2.05 -44.72
C LEU A 566 -8.91 1.42 -45.93
N LEU A 567 -9.05 2.20 -47.00
CA LEU A 567 -9.66 1.78 -48.25
C LEU A 567 -8.59 1.24 -49.20
N PHE A 568 -8.86 0.08 -49.78
CA PHE A 568 -8.05 -0.54 -50.81
C PHE A 568 -8.84 -0.55 -52.10
N ALA A 569 -8.32 0.09 -53.17
CA ALA A 569 -9.01 0.27 -54.41
C ALA A 569 -8.08 0.11 -55.63
N THR A 570 -8.64 -0.31 -56.75
CA THR A 570 -8.03 -0.21 -58.10
C THR A 570 -8.54 1.04 -58.81
N ASP A 571 -8.05 1.32 -60.04
CA ASP A 571 -8.58 2.42 -60.88
C ASP A 571 -10.06 2.24 -61.22
N LYS A 572 -10.67 1.07 -60.97
CA LYS A 572 -12.04 0.71 -61.35
C LYS A 572 -13.02 0.70 -60.17
N ALA A 573 -12.60 0.23 -59.02
CA ALA A 573 -13.51 0.02 -57.89
C ALA A 573 -12.77 -0.09 -56.56
N ILE A 574 -13.51 0.05 -55.47
CA ILE A 574 -13.06 -0.24 -54.11
C ILE A 574 -13.08 -1.75 -53.90
N GLU A 575 -11.92 -2.33 -53.70
CA GLU A 575 -11.74 -3.78 -53.57
C GLU A 575 -12.01 -4.27 -52.15
N GLY A 576 -11.75 -3.41 -51.15
CA GLY A 576 -12.00 -3.74 -49.76
C GLY A 576 -11.66 -2.65 -48.74
N ILE A 577 -12.02 -2.91 -47.50
CA ILE A 577 -11.76 -2.05 -46.35
C ILE A 577 -11.05 -2.88 -45.28
N ILE A 578 -9.95 -2.35 -44.76
CA ILE A 578 -9.27 -2.93 -43.58
C ILE A 578 -9.31 -1.87 -42.48
N ALA A 579 -9.95 -2.18 -41.36
CA ALA A 579 -9.99 -1.29 -40.20
C ALA A 579 -8.89 -1.64 -39.20
N VAL A 580 -8.25 -0.61 -38.70
CA VAL A 580 -7.17 -0.72 -37.71
C VAL A 580 -7.54 0.12 -36.50
N ALA A 581 -7.32 -0.39 -35.32
CA ALA A 581 -7.47 0.35 -34.07
C ALA A 581 -6.41 -0.07 -33.05
N ASP A 582 -6.16 0.81 -32.10
CA ASP A 582 -5.37 0.48 -30.91
C ASP A 582 -6.24 -0.36 -29.97
N MET A 583 -5.85 -1.60 -29.76
CA MET A 583 -6.63 -2.60 -29.02
C MET A 583 -6.59 -2.34 -27.53
N GLU A 584 -7.76 -2.42 -26.88
CA GLU A 584 -7.85 -2.33 -25.44
C GLU A 584 -7.21 -3.56 -24.77
N LYS A 585 -6.42 -3.34 -23.70
CA LYS A 585 -5.85 -4.45 -22.93
C LYS A 585 -6.98 -5.27 -22.30
N GLU A 586 -6.84 -6.58 -22.24
CA GLU A 586 -7.83 -7.48 -21.65
C GLU A 586 -8.14 -7.14 -20.19
N SER A 587 -7.12 -6.64 -19.46
CA SER A 587 -7.24 -6.25 -18.07
C SER A 587 -7.91 -4.90 -17.82
N SER A 588 -8.03 -4.03 -18.86
CA SER A 588 -8.49 -2.65 -18.69
C SER A 588 -9.92 -2.55 -18.18
N ALA A 589 -10.86 -3.30 -18.77
CA ALA A 589 -12.26 -3.30 -18.33
C ALA A 589 -12.38 -3.74 -16.85
N LYS A 590 -11.62 -4.76 -16.46
CA LYS A 590 -11.59 -5.31 -15.11
C LYS A 590 -10.98 -4.31 -14.11
N ALA A 591 -9.90 -3.65 -14.46
CA ALA A 591 -9.24 -2.64 -13.63
C ALA A 591 -10.16 -1.43 -13.40
N ILE A 592 -10.82 -0.93 -14.45
CA ILE A 592 -11.77 0.17 -14.38
C ILE A 592 -12.96 -0.18 -13.46
N ALA A 593 -13.54 -1.37 -13.61
CA ALA A 593 -14.60 -1.85 -12.75
C ALA A 593 -14.17 -1.92 -11.27
N LEU A 594 -12.95 -2.40 -11.00
CA LEU A 594 -12.40 -2.48 -9.64
C LEU A 594 -12.18 -1.10 -9.02
N PHE A 595 -11.65 -0.11 -9.76
CA PHE A 595 -11.52 1.26 -9.27
C PHE A 595 -12.89 1.85 -8.91
N ARG A 596 -13.89 1.69 -9.77
CA ARG A 596 -15.27 2.12 -9.49
C ARG A 596 -15.85 1.44 -8.24
N HIS A 597 -15.64 0.13 -8.10
CA HIS A 597 -16.06 -0.62 -6.90
C HIS A 597 -15.36 -0.13 -5.61
N MET A 598 -14.13 0.39 -5.72
CA MET A 598 -13.42 1.00 -4.60
C MET A 598 -13.91 2.42 -4.27
N GLY A 599 -14.92 2.93 -4.99
CA GLY A 599 -15.43 4.30 -4.86
C GLY A 599 -14.53 5.34 -5.48
N ILE A 600 -13.64 4.95 -6.41
CA ILE A 600 -12.69 5.83 -7.09
C ILE A 600 -13.27 6.20 -8.44
N GLN A 601 -13.38 7.50 -8.74
CA GLN A 601 -13.81 8.00 -10.03
C GLN A 601 -12.75 7.72 -11.08
N VAL A 602 -13.16 7.19 -12.26
CA VAL A 602 -12.24 6.95 -13.37
C VAL A 602 -12.50 7.98 -14.47
N VAL A 603 -11.43 8.62 -14.93
CA VAL A 603 -11.42 9.62 -16.01
C VAL A 603 -10.45 9.15 -17.07
N MET A 604 -10.87 9.06 -18.31
CA MET A 604 -9.96 8.83 -19.45
C MET A 604 -9.54 10.16 -20.05
N LEU A 605 -8.25 10.31 -20.27
CA LEU A 605 -7.64 11.47 -20.94
C LEU A 605 -7.03 11.00 -22.26
N THR A 606 -7.36 11.67 -23.38
CA THR A 606 -6.84 11.25 -24.69
C THR A 606 -6.70 12.43 -25.66
N GLY A 607 -5.71 12.33 -26.55
CA GLY A 607 -5.58 13.25 -27.71
C GLY A 607 -6.49 12.90 -28.87
N ASP A 608 -7.21 11.80 -28.84
CA ASP A 608 -8.13 11.40 -29.89
C ASP A 608 -9.32 12.36 -29.98
N ASN A 609 -9.99 12.34 -31.13
CA ASN A 609 -11.24 13.06 -31.33
C ASN A 609 -12.35 12.51 -30.40
N GLU A 610 -13.32 13.36 -30.14
CA GLU A 610 -14.42 13.07 -29.20
C GLU A 610 -15.21 11.79 -29.58
N ARG A 611 -15.35 11.49 -30.88
CA ARG A 611 -16.08 10.33 -31.40
C ARG A 611 -15.40 9.02 -31.02
N THR A 612 -14.10 8.91 -31.27
CA THR A 612 -13.28 7.75 -30.91
C THR A 612 -13.22 7.59 -29.38
N ALA A 613 -13.04 8.69 -28.67
CA ALA A 613 -12.99 8.66 -27.20
C ALA A 613 -14.31 8.18 -26.58
N LYS A 614 -15.46 8.60 -27.10
CA LYS A 614 -16.78 8.12 -26.66
C LYS A 614 -17.01 6.64 -26.93
N ALA A 615 -16.51 6.13 -28.08
CA ALA A 615 -16.62 4.70 -28.38
C ALA A 615 -15.88 3.83 -27.33
N VAL A 616 -14.66 4.20 -26.95
CA VAL A 616 -13.88 3.53 -25.89
C VAL A 616 -14.57 3.68 -24.54
N GLN A 617 -15.05 4.90 -24.23
CA GLN A 617 -15.81 5.19 -23.00
C GLN A 617 -17.00 4.25 -22.83
N GLN A 618 -17.79 4.07 -23.86
CA GLN A 618 -18.99 3.21 -23.80
C GLN A 618 -18.63 1.74 -23.63
N ARG A 619 -17.62 1.23 -24.37
CA ARG A 619 -17.19 -0.17 -24.27
C ARG A 619 -16.65 -0.52 -22.89
N LEU A 620 -15.82 0.37 -22.32
CA LEU A 620 -15.20 0.17 -21.00
C LEU A 620 -16.03 0.74 -19.84
N GLN A 621 -17.18 1.33 -20.12
CA GLN A 621 -18.08 1.95 -19.13
C GLN A 621 -17.37 2.99 -18.24
N ILE A 622 -16.50 3.81 -18.84
CA ILE A 622 -15.76 4.85 -18.13
C ILE A 622 -16.71 6.02 -17.82
N PRO A 623 -16.78 6.53 -16.58
CA PRO A 623 -17.75 7.57 -16.21
C PRO A 623 -17.50 8.91 -16.92
N LYS A 624 -16.24 9.32 -17.07
CA LYS A 624 -15.86 10.62 -17.62
C LYS A 624 -14.73 10.48 -18.63
N VAL A 625 -14.83 11.18 -19.75
CA VAL A 625 -13.76 11.26 -20.75
C VAL A 625 -13.45 12.72 -21.07
N ILE A 626 -12.18 13.01 -21.29
CA ILE A 626 -11.67 14.30 -21.79
C ILE A 626 -10.89 13.99 -23.06
N ALA A 627 -11.43 14.43 -24.21
CA ALA A 627 -10.90 14.17 -25.53
C ALA A 627 -10.16 15.41 -26.10
N GLU A 628 -9.44 15.24 -27.22
CA GLU A 628 -8.74 16.29 -27.95
C GLU A 628 -7.70 17.05 -27.12
N VAL A 629 -7.08 16.37 -26.14
CA VAL A 629 -6.10 16.96 -25.23
C VAL A 629 -4.71 16.90 -25.81
N LEU A 630 -4.06 18.05 -25.94
CA LEU A 630 -2.65 18.09 -26.35
C LEU A 630 -1.75 17.61 -25.20
N PRO A 631 -0.59 17.00 -25.50
CA PRO A 631 0.32 16.50 -24.47
C PRO A 631 0.68 17.52 -23.39
N GLN A 632 0.92 18.77 -23.79
CA GLN A 632 1.25 19.90 -22.91
C GLN A 632 0.08 20.37 -22.04
N ASP A 633 -1.16 20.03 -22.38
CA ASP A 633 -2.35 20.46 -21.64
C ASP A 633 -2.86 19.40 -20.66
N LYS A 634 -2.31 18.19 -20.68
CA LYS A 634 -2.67 17.11 -19.75
C LYS A 634 -2.50 17.54 -18.28
N GLU A 635 -1.43 18.24 -17.95
CA GLU A 635 -1.17 18.79 -16.62
C GLU A 635 -2.27 19.76 -16.16
N LYS A 636 -2.82 20.58 -17.06
CA LYS A 636 -3.87 21.56 -16.74
C LYS A 636 -5.17 20.85 -16.29
N HIS A 637 -5.49 19.73 -16.92
CA HIS A 637 -6.67 18.94 -16.54
C HIS A 637 -6.51 18.27 -15.17
N ILE A 638 -5.30 17.78 -14.85
CA ILE A 638 -4.99 17.29 -13.51
C ILE A 638 -5.15 18.43 -12.49
N SER A 639 -4.56 19.61 -12.77
CA SER A 639 -4.66 20.78 -11.89
C SER A 639 -6.11 21.24 -11.68
N ALA A 640 -6.96 21.16 -12.71
CA ALA A 640 -8.37 21.51 -12.61
C ALA A 640 -9.12 20.57 -11.66
N LEU A 641 -8.92 19.25 -11.79
CA LEU A 641 -9.51 18.26 -10.88
C LEU A 641 -9.03 18.45 -9.44
N GLN A 642 -7.74 18.76 -9.24
CA GLN A 642 -7.20 19.06 -7.91
C GLN A 642 -7.82 20.34 -7.32
N ALA A 643 -8.09 21.37 -8.16
CA ALA A 643 -8.75 22.60 -7.74
C ALA A 643 -10.22 22.37 -7.34
N GLU A 644 -10.88 21.36 -7.91
CA GLU A 644 -12.21 20.88 -7.50
C GLU A 644 -12.20 20.13 -6.16
N GLY A 645 -11.02 19.89 -5.59
CA GLY A 645 -10.83 19.22 -4.29
C GLY A 645 -10.56 17.71 -4.40
N HIS A 646 -10.39 17.19 -5.62
CA HIS A 646 -10.08 15.78 -5.83
C HIS A 646 -8.62 15.45 -5.52
N ARG A 647 -8.40 14.23 -5.02
CA ARG A 647 -7.08 13.60 -4.90
C ARG A 647 -6.83 12.72 -6.11
N VAL A 648 -5.99 13.19 -7.00
CA VAL A 648 -5.84 12.66 -8.36
C VAL A 648 -4.63 11.74 -8.46
N ALA A 649 -4.84 10.49 -8.93
CA ALA A 649 -3.77 9.67 -9.48
C ALA A 649 -3.77 9.80 -11.01
N MET A 650 -2.59 9.97 -11.62
CA MET A 650 -2.39 9.87 -13.06
C MET A 650 -1.69 8.56 -13.40
N ILE A 651 -2.24 7.80 -14.34
CA ILE A 651 -1.62 6.59 -14.89
C ILE A 651 -1.29 6.83 -16.37
N GLY A 652 -0.03 6.64 -16.75
CA GLY A 652 0.45 6.86 -18.08
C GLY A 652 1.72 6.07 -18.41
N ASP A 653 2.16 6.07 -19.68
CA ASP A 653 3.40 5.42 -20.13
C ASP A 653 4.68 6.22 -19.86
N GLY A 654 4.54 7.47 -19.47
CA GLY A 654 5.60 8.37 -18.99
C GLY A 654 6.30 9.21 -20.06
N ILE A 655 6.28 8.89 -21.33
CA ILE A 655 7.01 9.67 -22.34
C ILE A 655 6.29 11.01 -22.61
N ASN A 656 5.00 10.95 -22.87
CA ASN A 656 4.16 12.12 -23.15
C ASN A 656 3.44 12.65 -21.91
N ASP A 657 3.38 11.85 -20.85
CA ASP A 657 2.60 12.10 -19.64
C ASP A 657 3.44 12.62 -18.48
N ALA A 658 4.78 12.71 -18.63
CA ALA A 658 5.68 13.08 -17.54
C ALA A 658 5.25 14.34 -16.75
N PRO A 659 4.82 15.45 -17.38
CA PRO A 659 4.34 16.63 -16.66
C PRO A 659 3.06 16.35 -15.87
N ALA A 660 2.13 15.55 -16.42
CA ALA A 660 0.89 15.18 -15.75
C ALA A 660 1.11 14.21 -14.60
N LEU A 661 2.05 13.25 -14.76
CA LEU A 661 2.48 12.33 -13.71
C LEU A 661 3.09 13.07 -12.52
N MET A 662 4.01 14.02 -12.78
CA MET A 662 4.63 14.84 -11.73
C MET A 662 3.64 15.80 -11.05
N LYS A 663 2.58 16.21 -11.73
CA LYS A 663 1.58 17.15 -11.21
C LYS A 663 0.54 16.45 -10.34
N ALA A 664 0.22 15.20 -10.60
CA ALA A 664 -0.78 14.44 -9.85
C ALA A 664 -0.38 14.29 -8.38
N ASP A 665 -1.36 14.00 -7.50
CA ASP A 665 -1.07 13.64 -6.11
C ASP A 665 -0.37 12.26 -6.02
N LEU A 666 -0.52 11.45 -7.08
CA LEU A 666 0.18 10.20 -7.29
C LEU A 666 0.39 9.95 -8.79
N GLY A 667 1.62 9.99 -9.26
CA GLY A 667 1.98 9.56 -10.61
C GLY A 667 2.28 8.07 -10.64
N ILE A 668 1.63 7.31 -11.53
CA ILE A 668 1.87 5.88 -11.74
C ILE A 668 2.30 5.66 -13.19
N ALA A 669 3.55 5.27 -13.39
CA ALA A 669 4.04 4.86 -14.72
C ALA A 669 3.76 3.37 -14.94
N ILE A 670 3.24 3.04 -16.14
CA ILE A 670 2.94 1.66 -16.55
C ILE A 670 3.94 1.18 -17.59
N GLY A 671 4.52 0.00 -17.36
CA GLY A 671 5.57 -0.55 -18.23
C GLY A 671 6.93 0.12 -17.99
N ALA A 672 7.89 -0.59 -17.45
CA ALA A 672 9.22 -0.09 -17.08
C ALA A 672 10.14 0.28 -18.28
N GLY A 673 9.55 0.71 -19.41
CA GLY A 673 10.29 0.84 -20.67
C GLY A 673 11.16 2.09 -20.84
N THR A 674 10.96 3.17 -20.08
CA THR A 674 11.70 4.42 -20.28
C THR A 674 12.21 5.02 -18.97
N ASP A 675 13.47 5.48 -18.99
CA ASP A 675 14.08 6.16 -17.83
C ASP A 675 13.27 7.40 -17.42
N VAL A 676 12.65 8.09 -18.40
CA VAL A 676 11.79 9.26 -18.16
C VAL A 676 10.53 8.90 -17.35
N ALA A 677 9.89 7.77 -17.64
CA ALA A 677 8.74 7.30 -16.87
C ALA A 677 9.12 6.96 -15.42
N ILE A 678 10.28 6.30 -15.28
CA ILE A 678 10.82 5.96 -13.96
C ILE A 678 11.13 7.23 -13.17
N GLU A 679 11.67 8.27 -13.77
CA GLU A 679 12.00 9.51 -13.06
C GLU A 679 10.77 10.33 -12.67
N SER A 680 9.76 10.40 -13.52
CA SER A 680 8.60 11.29 -13.39
C SER A 680 7.48 10.76 -12.49
N ALA A 681 7.39 9.44 -12.27
CA ALA A 681 6.31 8.85 -11.51
C ALA A 681 6.68 8.58 -10.05
N ASP A 682 5.70 8.55 -9.16
CA ASP A 682 5.82 8.17 -7.74
C ASP A 682 5.78 6.65 -7.55
N ALA A 683 5.12 5.94 -8.45
CA ALA A 683 5.07 4.49 -8.50
C ALA A 683 5.29 4.00 -9.93
N VAL A 684 5.99 2.89 -10.09
CA VAL A 684 6.29 2.27 -11.38
C VAL A 684 5.77 0.84 -11.37
N LEU A 685 4.97 0.50 -12.38
CA LEU A 685 4.48 -0.85 -12.60
C LEU A 685 5.40 -1.51 -13.62
N MET A 686 6.05 -2.61 -13.20
CA MET A 686 6.99 -3.35 -14.05
C MET A 686 6.27 -4.04 -15.21
N LYS A 687 5.02 -4.46 -14.97
CA LYS A 687 4.14 -5.03 -15.99
C LYS A 687 3.36 -3.94 -16.69
N ASN A 688 2.98 -4.24 -17.92
CA ASN A 688 2.08 -3.38 -18.68
C ASN A 688 0.60 -3.72 -18.40
N ASP A 689 0.23 -3.86 -17.10
CA ASP A 689 -1.09 -4.29 -16.64
C ASP A 689 -1.71 -3.26 -15.67
N LEU A 690 -2.91 -2.78 -16.01
CA LEU A 690 -3.68 -1.85 -15.15
C LEU A 690 -4.15 -2.46 -13.83
N LEU A 691 -4.24 -3.78 -13.72
CA LEU A 691 -4.58 -4.45 -12.46
C LEU A 691 -3.51 -4.25 -11.39
N ASP A 692 -2.27 -4.03 -11.79
CA ASP A 692 -1.20 -3.71 -10.84
C ASP A 692 -1.36 -2.31 -10.25
N ALA A 693 -1.95 -1.35 -10.99
CA ALA A 693 -2.32 -0.05 -10.42
C ALA A 693 -3.42 -0.19 -9.34
N VAL A 694 -4.42 -1.02 -9.59
CA VAL A 694 -5.45 -1.36 -8.58
C VAL A 694 -4.81 -1.99 -7.35
N THR A 695 -3.87 -2.91 -7.57
CA THR A 695 -3.13 -3.61 -6.51
C THR A 695 -2.27 -2.65 -5.70
N ALA A 696 -1.61 -1.67 -6.34
CA ALA A 696 -0.84 -0.62 -5.68
C ALA A 696 -1.71 0.18 -4.70
N VAL A 697 -2.92 0.60 -5.12
CA VAL A 697 -3.87 1.31 -4.27
C VAL A 697 -4.40 0.43 -3.13
N LYS A 698 -4.74 -0.83 -3.40
CA LYS A 698 -5.16 -1.80 -2.36
C LYS A 698 -4.06 -2.04 -1.33
N LEU A 699 -2.83 -2.22 -1.77
CA LEU A 699 -1.65 -2.41 -0.91
C LEU A 699 -1.43 -1.17 -0.02
N SER A 700 -1.49 0.02 -0.61
CA SER A 700 -1.38 1.28 0.12
C SER A 700 -2.45 1.38 1.22
N LYS A 701 -3.72 1.13 0.89
CA LYS A 701 -4.82 1.12 1.87
C LYS A 701 -4.58 0.11 3.00
N ALA A 702 -4.03 -1.06 2.70
CA ALA A 702 -3.68 -2.06 3.71
C ALA A 702 -2.52 -1.61 4.62
N VAL A 703 -1.48 -1.00 4.04
CA VAL A 703 -0.32 -0.48 4.78
C VAL A 703 -0.73 0.67 5.71
N ILE A 704 -1.49 1.64 5.19
CA ILE A 704 -1.94 2.79 6.00
C ILE A 704 -2.89 2.35 7.12
N ARG A 705 -3.78 1.38 6.86
CA ARG A 705 -4.60 0.78 7.92
C ARG A 705 -3.72 0.14 8.99
N ASN A 706 -2.72 -0.63 8.60
CA ASN A 706 -1.79 -1.27 9.53
C ASN A 706 -1.01 -0.24 10.36
N ILE A 707 -0.56 0.87 9.74
CA ILE A 707 0.08 1.99 10.45
C ILE A 707 -0.87 2.60 11.48
N LYS A 708 -2.13 2.88 11.11
CA LYS A 708 -3.14 3.43 12.02
C LYS A 708 -3.42 2.49 13.20
N GLU A 709 -3.54 1.19 12.95
CA GLU A 709 -3.69 0.17 13.98
C GLU A 709 -2.48 0.16 14.93
N ASN A 710 -1.27 0.18 14.39
CA ASN A 710 -0.03 0.20 15.16
C ASN A 710 0.08 1.46 16.03
N LEU A 711 -0.23 2.63 15.48
CA LEU A 711 -0.24 3.90 16.21
C LEU A 711 -1.29 3.90 17.31
N PHE A 712 -2.50 3.41 17.03
CA PHE A 712 -3.55 3.30 18.02
C PHE A 712 -3.09 2.46 19.22
N TRP A 713 -2.57 1.26 19.00
CA TRP A 713 -2.09 0.40 20.08
C TRP A 713 -0.88 0.97 20.80
N ALA A 714 0.03 1.66 20.09
CA ALA A 714 1.20 2.31 20.69
C ALA A 714 0.82 3.45 21.65
N PHE A 715 -0.30 4.13 21.43
CA PHE A 715 -0.80 5.17 22.35
C PHE A 715 -1.74 4.62 23.40
N PHE A 716 -2.60 3.69 23.06
CA PHE A 716 -3.68 3.20 23.90
C PHE A 716 -3.19 2.65 25.25
N TYR A 717 -2.14 1.83 25.24
CA TYR A 717 -1.60 1.27 26.48
C TYR A 717 -0.96 2.35 27.37
N ASN A 718 -0.39 3.41 26.79
CA ASN A 718 0.16 4.54 27.55
C ASN A 718 -0.95 5.38 28.19
N VAL A 719 -2.03 5.65 27.46
CA VAL A 719 -3.17 6.43 27.96
C VAL A 719 -3.82 5.75 29.18
N ILE A 720 -3.92 4.42 29.17
CA ILE A 720 -4.43 3.65 30.31
C ILE A 720 -3.36 3.45 31.38
N GLY A 721 -2.15 3.14 30.96
CA GLY A 721 -1.05 2.75 31.86
C GLY A 721 -0.53 3.88 32.70
N ILE A 722 -0.43 5.11 32.18
CA ILE A 722 0.08 6.27 32.94
C ILE A 722 -0.80 6.58 34.15
N PRO A 723 -2.15 6.74 34.07
CA PRO A 723 -3.00 6.93 35.25
C PRO A 723 -2.91 5.78 36.25
N LEU A 724 -2.83 4.53 35.78
CA LEU A 724 -2.66 3.34 36.65
C LEU A 724 -1.31 3.40 37.38
N ALA A 725 -0.22 3.73 36.68
CA ALA A 725 1.09 3.88 37.27
C ALA A 725 1.19 5.08 38.23
N ALA A 726 0.45 6.16 37.94
CA ALA A 726 0.31 7.30 38.85
C ALA A 726 -0.50 6.99 40.11
N GLY A 727 -1.08 5.79 40.25
CA GLY A 727 -1.78 5.35 41.45
C GLY A 727 -3.24 5.84 41.56
N VAL A 728 -3.87 6.25 40.46
CA VAL A 728 -5.26 6.78 40.47
C VAL A 728 -6.25 5.75 41.06
N LEU A 729 -6.03 4.46 40.84
CA LEU A 729 -6.90 3.41 41.37
C LEU A 729 -6.50 2.95 42.81
N TYR A 730 -5.38 3.42 43.32
CA TYR A 730 -4.92 2.99 44.65
C TYR A 730 -5.87 3.37 45.81
N PRO A 731 -6.44 4.61 45.88
CA PRO A 731 -7.35 4.97 46.94
C PRO A 731 -8.65 4.18 46.97
N LEU A 732 -9.11 3.68 45.79
CA LEU A 732 -10.39 2.96 45.65
C LEU A 732 -10.24 1.45 45.76
N PHE A 733 -9.17 0.90 45.19
CA PHE A 733 -9.01 -0.54 44.99
C PHE A 733 -7.70 -1.12 45.59
N GLY A 734 -6.82 -0.28 46.11
CA GLY A 734 -5.50 -0.71 46.60
C GLY A 734 -4.54 -1.16 45.49
N ILE A 735 -4.90 -0.92 44.19
CA ILE A 735 -4.10 -1.38 43.05
C ILE A 735 -2.92 -0.46 42.82
N LYS A 736 -1.70 -1.02 42.92
CA LYS A 736 -0.44 -0.34 42.61
C LYS A 736 0.22 -1.05 41.44
N LEU A 737 0.56 -0.29 40.42
CA LEU A 737 1.33 -0.82 39.27
C LEU A 737 2.82 -0.81 39.61
N SER A 738 3.46 -1.97 39.59
CA SER A 738 4.90 -2.06 39.80
C SER A 738 5.68 -1.63 38.55
N PRO A 739 6.88 -1.03 38.67
CA PRO A 739 7.74 -0.69 37.54
C PRO A 739 8.07 -1.87 36.65
N ILE A 740 8.11 -3.08 37.21
CA ILE A 740 8.38 -4.34 36.50
C ILE A 740 7.27 -4.64 35.49
N ILE A 741 6.00 -4.52 35.91
CA ILE A 741 4.83 -4.72 35.03
C ILE A 741 4.85 -3.68 33.90
N GLY A 742 5.19 -2.43 34.22
CA GLY A 742 5.34 -1.36 33.23
C GLY A 742 6.38 -1.68 32.16
N ALA A 743 7.56 -2.15 32.56
CA ALA A 743 8.65 -2.54 31.65
C ALA A 743 8.26 -3.77 30.78
N GLY A 744 7.53 -4.72 31.35
CA GLY A 744 7.01 -5.88 30.61
C GLY A 744 5.97 -5.49 29.56
N ALA A 745 5.00 -4.65 29.93
CA ALA A 745 3.95 -4.15 29.02
C ALA A 745 4.56 -3.35 27.85
N MET A 746 5.54 -2.52 28.11
CA MET A 746 6.28 -1.76 27.10
C MET A 746 7.00 -2.68 26.09
N SER A 747 7.69 -3.71 26.58
CA SER A 747 8.41 -4.66 25.72
C SER A 747 7.43 -5.45 24.84
N LEU A 748 6.29 -5.87 25.39
CA LEU A 748 5.22 -6.59 24.68
C LEU A 748 4.56 -5.70 23.61
N SER A 749 4.31 -4.43 23.91
CA SER A 749 3.75 -3.47 22.94
C SER A 749 4.62 -3.34 21.69
N SER A 750 5.94 -3.16 21.85
CA SER A 750 6.86 -3.08 20.72
C SER A 750 6.87 -4.36 19.87
N PHE A 751 6.78 -5.52 20.51
CA PHE A 751 6.70 -6.80 19.83
C PHE A 751 5.39 -6.92 19.04
N CYS A 752 4.25 -6.58 19.64
CA CYS A 752 2.94 -6.64 18.98
C CYS A 752 2.88 -5.75 17.73
N VAL A 753 3.40 -4.52 17.81
CA VAL A 753 3.45 -3.59 16.66
C VAL A 753 4.25 -4.17 15.50
N VAL A 754 5.42 -4.75 15.77
CA VAL A 754 6.23 -5.37 14.72
C VAL A 754 5.56 -6.60 14.13
N MET A 755 4.96 -7.45 14.97
CA MET A 755 4.22 -8.63 14.49
C MET A 755 3.00 -8.24 13.64
N ASN A 756 2.28 -7.17 14.01
CA ASN A 756 1.18 -6.66 13.20
C ASN A 756 1.68 -6.13 11.85
N ALA A 757 2.80 -5.41 11.82
CA ALA A 757 3.40 -4.95 10.55
C ALA A 757 3.83 -6.12 9.66
N LEU A 758 4.40 -7.18 10.23
CA LEU A 758 4.79 -8.39 9.50
C LEU A 758 3.59 -9.14 8.89
N ARG A 759 2.36 -8.91 9.37
CA ARG A 759 1.12 -9.46 8.78
C ARG A 759 0.94 -9.02 7.33
N LEU A 760 1.48 -7.86 6.93
CA LEU A 760 1.46 -7.38 5.54
C LEU A 760 2.18 -8.32 4.56
N ARG A 761 3.07 -9.20 5.00
CA ARG A 761 3.68 -10.23 4.15
C ARG A 761 2.66 -11.21 3.56
N PHE A 762 1.54 -11.40 4.26
CA PHE A 762 0.45 -12.26 3.82
C PHE A 762 -0.56 -11.54 2.93
N PHE A 763 -0.29 -10.29 2.54
CA PHE A 763 -1.10 -9.58 1.56
C PHE A 763 -1.12 -10.36 0.25
N LYS A 764 -2.31 -10.77 -0.19
CA LYS A 764 -2.51 -11.49 -1.44
C LYS A 764 -2.83 -10.52 -2.54
N VAL A 765 -2.13 -10.65 -3.65
CA VAL A 765 -2.47 -9.98 -4.91
C VAL A 765 -3.49 -10.87 -5.61
N GLU A 766 -4.74 -10.45 -5.61
CA GLU A 766 -5.81 -11.18 -6.29
C GLU A 766 -5.88 -10.74 -7.74
N HIS A 767 -5.20 -11.44 -8.62
CA HIS A 767 -5.37 -11.33 -10.07
C HIS A 767 -6.46 -12.27 -10.63
N GLY A 768 -7.01 -13.16 -9.80
CA GLY A 768 -7.99 -14.20 -10.16
C GLY A 768 -9.35 -14.02 -9.50
N ASP A 769 -10.42 -14.22 -10.28
CA ASP A 769 -11.84 -14.32 -9.88
C ASP A 769 -12.53 -13.07 -9.29
N VAL A 770 -12.34 -11.94 -9.97
CA VAL A 770 -13.19 -10.74 -9.76
C VAL A 770 -14.67 -11.03 -10.05
N SER A 771 -14.96 -12.03 -10.86
CA SER A 771 -16.33 -12.50 -11.11
C SER A 771 -17.09 -12.92 -9.83
N ARG A 772 -16.40 -13.35 -8.78
CA ARG A 772 -17.04 -13.65 -7.49
C ARG A 772 -17.24 -12.42 -6.60
N GLU A 773 -16.33 -11.44 -6.62
CA GLU A 773 -16.46 -10.21 -5.80
C GLU A 773 -17.44 -9.20 -6.42
N ILE A 774 -17.45 -9.04 -7.75
CA ILE A 774 -18.42 -8.20 -8.46
C ILE A 774 -19.83 -8.80 -8.30
N ASN A 775 -19.98 -10.13 -8.40
CA ASN A 775 -21.28 -10.80 -8.21
C ASN A 775 -21.80 -10.80 -6.77
N SER A 776 -20.93 -10.58 -5.74
CA SER A 776 -21.40 -10.61 -4.35
C SER A 776 -21.80 -9.27 -3.75
N LYS A 777 -21.43 -8.13 -4.37
CA LYS A 777 -21.81 -6.78 -3.90
C LYS A 777 -22.66 -5.98 -4.90
N ASP A 778 -22.48 -6.16 -6.20
CA ASP A 778 -23.43 -5.61 -7.19
C ASP A 778 -24.79 -6.34 -7.20
N ALA A 779 -24.87 -7.52 -6.57
CA ALA A 779 -26.14 -8.17 -6.27
C ALA A 779 -26.98 -7.44 -5.20
N GLN A 780 -26.45 -6.41 -4.55
CA GLN A 780 -27.22 -5.57 -3.60
C GLN A 780 -27.74 -4.26 -4.19
N THR A 781 -27.46 -3.95 -5.46
CA THR A 781 -28.00 -2.74 -6.11
C THR A 781 -28.67 -3.09 -7.44
N HIS A 782 -30.02 -3.14 -7.41
CA HIS A 782 -30.97 -3.31 -8.50
C HIS A 782 -31.32 -4.75 -8.93
N THR A 783 -31.71 -5.61 -7.98
CA THR A 783 -32.61 -6.70 -8.31
C THR A 783 -34.05 -6.19 -8.28
N VAL A 784 -34.77 -6.37 -9.36
CA VAL A 784 -36.22 -6.18 -9.38
C VAL A 784 -36.84 -7.39 -8.67
N SER A 785 -37.39 -7.17 -7.49
CA SER A 785 -38.12 -8.22 -6.77
C SER A 785 -39.57 -8.24 -7.27
N THR A 786 -40.00 -9.37 -7.80
CA THR A 786 -41.37 -9.58 -8.28
C THR A 786 -42.03 -10.68 -7.44
N THR A 787 -43.14 -10.36 -6.81
CA THR A 787 -43.94 -11.34 -6.06
C THR A 787 -45.07 -11.89 -6.97
N LEU A 788 -45.05 -13.18 -7.11
CA LEU A 788 -46.04 -13.92 -7.91
C LEU A 788 -46.95 -14.74 -6.99
N VAL A 789 -48.24 -14.80 -7.26
CA VAL A 789 -49.17 -15.70 -6.55
C VAL A 789 -49.42 -16.91 -7.45
N VAL A 790 -49.07 -18.08 -6.98
CA VAL A 790 -49.13 -19.35 -7.76
C VAL A 790 -50.10 -20.31 -7.08
N ASP A 791 -51.15 -20.64 -7.79
CA ASP A 791 -52.13 -21.60 -7.29
C ASP A 791 -51.83 -23.04 -7.74
N GLY A 792 -52.26 -23.99 -6.94
CA GLY A 792 -52.06 -25.43 -7.19
C GLY A 792 -50.89 -26.07 -6.49
N MET A 793 -50.13 -25.33 -5.65
CA MET A 793 -49.02 -25.85 -4.85
C MET A 793 -49.57 -26.45 -3.53
N THR A 794 -49.30 -27.74 -3.29
CA THR A 794 -49.80 -28.45 -2.10
C THR A 794 -48.74 -29.13 -1.26
N CYS A 795 -47.50 -29.20 -1.73
CA CYS A 795 -46.40 -29.90 -1.00
C CYS A 795 -45.01 -29.34 -1.37
N ALA A 796 -43.99 -29.70 -0.58
CA ALA A 796 -42.61 -29.30 -0.79
C ALA A 796 -42.02 -29.69 -2.16
N HIS A 797 -42.56 -30.72 -2.81
CA HIS A 797 -42.16 -31.10 -4.18
C HIS A 797 -42.69 -30.12 -5.22
N CYS A 798 -43.93 -29.63 -5.02
CA CYS A 798 -44.51 -28.56 -5.84
C CYS A 798 -43.70 -27.25 -5.69
N GLN A 799 -43.35 -26.88 -4.46
CA GLN A 799 -42.51 -25.72 -4.16
C GLN A 799 -41.19 -25.77 -4.95
N LYS A 800 -40.47 -26.88 -4.84
CA LYS A 800 -39.14 -27.00 -5.51
C LYS A 800 -39.29 -26.96 -7.03
N ARG A 801 -40.36 -27.54 -7.59
CA ARG A 801 -40.63 -27.57 -9.04
C ARG A 801 -40.91 -26.17 -9.58
N VAL A 802 -41.60 -25.32 -8.82
CA VAL A 802 -41.87 -23.92 -9.20
C VAL A 802 -40.60 -23.10 -9.04
N GLU A 803 -39.81 -23.30 -7.97
CA GLU A 803 -38.51 -22.64 -7.77
C GLU A 803 -37.54 -22.96 -8.92
N ASP A 804 -37.40 -24.24 -9.29
CA ASP A 804 -36.52 -24.68 -10.38
C ASP A 804 -36.97 -24.11 -11.72
N ALA A 805 -38.27 -24.05 -11.97
CA ALA A 805 -38.84 -23.51 -13.21
C ALA A 805 -38.62 -21.99 -13.34
N LEU A 806 -38.88 -21.25 -12.26
CA LEU A 806 -38.66 -19.80 -12.24
C LEU A 806 -37.14 -19.43 -12.30
N THR A 807 -36.28 -20.21 -11.66
CA THR A 807 -34.83 -19.99 -11.70
C THR A 807 -34.24 -20.29 -13.08
N ALA A 808 -34.89 -21.11 -13.90
CA ALA A 808 -34.46 -21.41 -15.26
C ALA A 808 -34.72 -20.25 -16.25
N ILE A 809 -35.50 -19.22 -15.88
CA ILE A 809 -35.74 -18.05 -16.72
C ILE A 809 -34.45 -17.20 -16.85
N PRO A 810 -33.99 -16.88 -18.08
CA PRO A 810 -32.84 -16.03 -18.28
C PRO A 810 -33.02 -14.66 -17.62
N GLY A 811 -32.09 -14.31 -16.71
CA GLY A 811 -32.12 -13.05 -15.96
C GLY A 811 -32.64 -13.17 -14.51
N VAL A 812 -33.24 -14.30 -14.12
CA VAL A 812 -33.60 -14.60 -12.72
C VAL A 812 -32.33 -14.94 -11.92
N VAL A 813 -32.17 -14.31 -10.76
CA VAL A 813 -31.05 -14.52 -9.81
C VAL A 813 -31.45 -15.56 -8.76
N SER A 814 -32.65 -15.41 -8.23
CA SER A 814 -33.19 -16.35 -7.24
C SER A 814 -34.73 -16.39 -7.32
N ALA A 815 -35.32 -17.53 -6.98
CA ALA A 815 -36.75 -17.68 -6.79
C ALA A 815 -36.98 -18.47 -5.49
N THR A 816 -37.77 -17.91 -4.58
CA THR A 816 -38.13 -18.54 -3.31
C THR A 816 -39.66 -18.65 -3.22
N VAL A 817 -40.18 -19.83 -2.93
CA VAL A 817 -41.61 -20.09 -2.86
C VAL A 817 -42.00 -20.36 -1.41
N ASP A 818 -43.07 -19.71 -0.97
CA ASP A 818 -43.73 -19.95 0.30
C ASP A 818 -45.07 -20.66 0.12
N LEU A 819 -45.16 -21.90 0.53
CA LEU A 819 -46.34 -22.73 0.47
C LEU A 819 -47.48 -22.25 1.39
N SER A 820 -47.18 -21.57 2.46
CA SER A 820 -48.16 -21.10 3.43
C SER A 820 -48.98 -19.93 2.89
N THR A 821 -48.39 -19.14 1.99
CA THR A 821 -48.98 -17.97 1.38
C THR A 821 -49.28 -18.18 -0.10
N ASN A 822 -48.87 -19.31 -0.69
CA ASN A 822 -48.90 -19.59 -2.13
C ASN A 822 -48.20 -18.51 -2.98
N THR A 823 -47.13 -17.94 -2.48
CA THR A 823 -46.38 -16.89 -3.15
C THR A 823 -44.98 -17.34 -3.57
N ALA A 824 -44.51 -16.86 -4.72
CA ALA A 824 -43.15 -16.98 -5.20
C ALA A 824 -42.53 -15.59 -5.31
N ILE A 825 -41.43 -15.36 -4.62
CA ILE A 825 -40.62 -14.14 -4.72
C ILE A 825 -39.48 -14.42 -5.68
N VAL A 826 -39.43 -13.67 -6.79
CA VAL A 826 -38.45 -13.81 -7.85
C VAL A 826 -37.57 -12.56 -7.88
N GLU A 827 -36.28 -12.74 -7.70
CA GLU A 827 -35.31 -11.68 -7.89
C GLU A 827 -34.66 -11.80 -9.26
N SER A 828 -34.71 -10.74 -10.06
CA SER A 828 -34.19 -10.72 -11.42
C SER A 828 -33.31 -9.51 -11.70
N LYS A 829 -32.30 -9.65 -12.58
CA LYS A 829 -31.39 -8.57 -13.01
C LYS A 829 -32.06 -7.57 -13.97
N GLN A 830 -33.24 -7.90 -14.52
CA GLN A 830 -33.98 -7.07 -15.43
C GLN A 830 -35.48 -7.30 -15.22
N ASN A 831 -36.29 -6.35 -15.67
CA ASN A 831 -37.75 -6.50 -15.60
C ASN A 831 -38.21 -7.62 -16.58
N ILE A 832 -38.68 -8.74 -16.02
CA ILE A 832 -39.17 -9.88 -16.80
C ILE A 832 -40.69 -9.68 -17.04
N PRO A 833 -41.16 -9.76 -18.28
CA PRO A 833 -42.60 -9.60 -18.56
C PRO A 833 -43.45 -10.66 -17.84
N ALA A 834 -44.61 -10.26 -17.32
CA ALA A 834 -45.56 -11.16 -16.66
C ALA A 834 -46.00 -12.34 -17.53
N SER A 835 -45.99 -12.17 -18.85
CA SER A 835 -46.28 -13.24 -19.82
C SER A 835 -45.27 -14.37 -19.77
N GLU A 836 -44.01 -14.07 -19.50
CA GLU A 836 -42.93 -15.09 -19.39
C GLU A 836 -43.08 -15.89 -18.10
N PHE A 837 -43.35 -15.23 -16.98
CA PHE A 837 -43.67 -15.92 -15.72
C PHE A 837 -44.87 -16.83 -15.85
N ASN A 838 -45.95 -16.33 -16.52
CA ASN A 838 -47.16 -17.10 -16.74
C ASN A 838 -46.88 -18.34 -17.60
N ARG A 839 -46.12 -18.20 -18.66
CA ARG A 839 -45.73 -19.32 -19.53
C ARG A 839 -45.01 -20.41 -18.75
N VAL A 840 -43.95 -20.03 -17.99
CA VAL A 840 -43.09 -20.98 -17.26
C VAL A 840 -43.86 -21.67 -16.11
N ILE A 841 -44.69 -20.95 -15.38
CA ILE A 841 -45.54 -21.51 -14.32
C ILE A 841 -46.61 -22.46 -14.87
N THR A 842 -47.23 -22.12 -16.01
CA THR A 842 -48.20 -22.99 -16.69
C THR A 842 -47.53 -24.25 -17.24
N ASP A 843 -46.36 -24.13 -17.85
CA ASP A 843 -45.55 -25.27 -18.32
C ASP A 843 -45.12 -26.20 -17.16
N ALA A 844 -44.90 -25.65 -15.96
CA ALA A 844 -44.63 -26.41 -14.73
C ALA A 844 -45.91 -27.07 -14.15
N GLY A 845 -47.11 -26.79 -14.69
CA GLY A 845 -48.37 -27.39 -14.28
C GLY A 845 -49.14 -26.64 -13.17
N TYR A 846 -48.88 -25.34 -13.01
CA TYR A 846 -49.47 -24.48 -11.98
C TYR A 846 -50.15 -23.26 -12.63
N ILE A 847 -50.94 -22.50 -11.86
CA ILE A 847 -51.67 -21.33 -12.36
C ILE A 847 -51.08 -20.07 -11.69
N LEU A 848 -50.66 -19.10 -12.53
CA LEU A 848 -50.27 -17.78 -12.04
C LEU A 848 -51.54 -16.91 -11.90
N ILE A 849 -51.81 -16.49 -10.67
CA ILE A 849 -52.85 -15.51 -10.40
C ILE A 849 -52.21 -14.13 -10.61
N SER A 850 -52.61 -13.39 -11.67
CA SER A 850 -52.10 -12.04 -11.90
C SER A 850 -52.39 -11.14 -10.71
N PRO A 851 -51.34 -10.50 -10.10
CA PRO A 851 -51.59 -9.50 -9.07
C PRO A 851 -52.41 -8.36 -9.72
N LYS A 852 -53.47 -7.90 -9.05
CA LYS A 852 -54.06 -6.60 -9.36
C LYS A 852 -52.98 -5.56 -9.29
N GLU A 853 -52.75 -4.77 -10.32
CA GLU A 853 -51.90 -3.60 -10.31
C GLU A 853 -52.29 -2.71 -9.11
N GLU A 854 -51.53 -2.71 -8.06
CA GLU A 854 -51.61 -1.71 -6.98
C GLU A 854 -51.15 -0.38 -7.57
N LYS A 855 -52.11 0.52 -7.73
CA LYS A 855 -51.89 1.87 -8.21
C LYS A 855 -51.06 2.59 -7.13
N LYS A 856 -49.77 2.69 -7.30
CA LYS A 856 -48.92 3.58 -6.47
C LYS A 856 -49.34 5.02 -6.80
N MET A 857 -49.83 5.73 -5.79
CA MET A 857 -50.16 7.15 -5.88
C MET A 857 -49.07 7.94 -5.21
N GLU A 858 -48.48 8.90 -5.89
CA GLU A 858 -47.47 9.82 -5.39
C GLU A 858 -48.13 11.17 -5.11
N GLN A 859 -47.92 11.69 -3.88
CA GLN A 859 -48.44 12.98 -3.45
C GLN A 859 -47.30 13.84 -2.92
N VAL A 860 -47.24 15.10 -3.36
CA VAL A 860 -46.23 16.07 -2.87
C VAL A 860 -46.92 16.99 -1.86
N LEU A 861 -46.47 16.98 -0.62
CA LEU A 861 -46.97 17.74 0.51
C LEU A 861 -46.04 18.91 0.78
N LYS A 862 -46.54 20.12 0.90
CA LYS A 862 -45.76 21.32 1.24
C LYS A 862 -45.84 21.56 2.73
N ILE A 863 -44.70 21.56 3.39
CA ILE A 863 -44.65 21.56 4.88
C ILE A 863 -43.85 22.77 5.37
N GLU A 864 -44.51 23.63 6.17
CA GLU A 864 -43.82 24.76 6.84
C GLU A 864 -43.42 24.40 8.29
N GLY A 865 -42.41 25.11 8.79
CA GLY A 865 -41.87 24.90 10.13
C GLY A 865 -40.60 24.03 10.20
N MET A 866 -40.17 23.40 9.10
CA MET A 866 -38.93 22.66 9.06
C MET A 866 -37.74 23.63 8.92
N MET A 867 -36.78 23.60 9.88
CA MET A 867 -35.62 24.51 9.88
C MET A 867 -34.27 23.79 9.89
N CYS A 868 -34.22 22.49 10.11
CA CYS A 868 -32.97 21.73 10.19
C CYS A 868 -33.14 20.24 9.86
N GLY A 869 -32.04 19.52 9.65
CA GLY A 869 -32.07 18.08 9.33
C GLY A 869 -32.75 17.20 10.40
N HIS A 870 -32.87 17.66 11.64
CA HIS A 870 -33.63 16.96 12.68
C HIS A 870 -35.13 17.07 12.42
N CYS A 871 -35.63 18.25 11.99
CA CYS A 871 -37.01 18.43 11.57
C CYS A 871 -37.38 17.59 10.38
N GLN A 872 -36.47 17.49 9.36
CA GLN A 872 -36.63 16.64 8.19
C GLN A 872 -36.88 15.18 8.59
N LYS A 873 -35.99 14.65 9.46
CA LYS A 873 -36.08 13.26 9.91
C LYS A 873 -37.37 12.97 10.72
N HIS A 874 -37.77 13.92 11.54
CA HIS A 874 -38.98 13.80 12.35
C HIS A 874 -40.25 13.76 11.50
N VAL A 875 -40.32 14.57 10.44
CA VAL A 875 -41.43 14.55 9.47
C VAL A 875 -41.42 13.25 8.67
N GLU A 876 -40.23 12.78 8.27
CA GLU A 876 -40.05 11.52 7.52
C GLU A 876 -40.50 10.31 8.35
N GLU A 877 -40.16 10.25 9.64
CA GLU A 877 -40.59 9.21 10.56
C GLU A 877 -42.11 9.25 10.82
N ALA A 878 -42.67 10.44 11.03
CA ALA A 878 -44.10 10.60 11.27
C ALA A 878 -44.96 10.18 10.09
N LEU A 879 -44.58 10.57 8.85
CA LEU A 879 -45.27 10.18 7.64
C LEU A 879 -45.07 8.70 7.27
N SER A 880 -43.88 8.15 7.55
CA SER A 880 -43.60 6.72 7.28
C SER A 880 -44.36 5.78 8.21
N ALA A 881 -44.75 6.25 9.40
CA ALA A 881 -45.55 5.47 10.35
C ALA A 881 -47.05 5.36 9.97
N MET A 882 -47.50 6.07 8.95
CA MET A 882 -48.90 6.01 8.49
C MET A 882 -49.17 4.73 7.71
N ASP A 883 -50.30 4.07 8.03
CA ASP A 883 -50.73 2.86 7.34
C ASP A 883 -51.13 3.18 5.88
N GLY A 884 -50.48 2.50 4.90
CA GLY A 884 -50.66 2.72 3.47
C GLY A 884 -49.55 3.59 2.84
N VAL A 885 -48.63 4.15 3.60
CA VAL A 885 -47.42 4.84 3.08
C VAL A 885 -46.34 3.81 2.80
N THR A 886 -45.77 3.83 1.60
CA THR A 886 -44.74 2.89 1.15
C THR A 886 -43.36 3.52 1.09
N SER A 887 -43.27 4.85 0.84
CA SER A 887 -42.03 5.60 0.94
C SER A 887 -42.29 7.08 1.16
N VAL A 888 -41.38 7.75 1.86
CA VAL A 888 -41.38 9.19 2.12
C VAL A 888 -40.00 9.74 1.80
N THR A 889 -39.97 10.87 1.10
CA THR A 889 -38.71 11.61 0.86
C THR A 889 -38.96 13.08 1.18
N VAL A 890 -38.23 13.64 2.12
CA VAL A 890 -38.42 15.03 2.57
C VAL A 890 -37.26 15.89 2.06
N ASP A 891 -37.62 16.94 1.34
CA ASP A 891 -36.72 17.99 0.82
C ASP A 891 -36.82 19.22 1.73
N LEU A 892 -35.77 19.45 2.54
CA LEU A 892 -35.71 20.54 3.49
C LEU A 892 -35.61 21.90 2.82
N GLU A 893 -34.84 22.03 1.72
CA GLU A 893 -34.66 23.28 0.98
C GLU A 893 -35.94 23.66 0.22
N GLY A 894 -36.59 22.69 -0.39
CA GLY A 894 -37.85 22.86 -1.08
C GLY A 894 -39.08 22.89 -0.19
N LYS A 895 -38.91 22.69 1.13
CA LYS A 895 -40.00 22.60 2.14
C LYS A 895 -41.13 21.68 1.71
N LYS A 896 -40.81 20.51 1.19
CA LYS A 896 -41.79 19.55 0.67
C LYS A 896 -41.44 18.11 1.06
N ALA A 897 -42.49 17.27 1.20
CA ALA A 897 -42.37 15.84 1.35
C ALA A 897 -43.10 15.14 0.20
N THR A 898 -42.38 14.24 -0.48
CA THR A 898 -42.98 13.36 -1.50
C THR A 898 -43.31 12.03 -0.82
N VAL A 899 -44.60 11.70 -0.80
CA VAL A 899 -45.14 10.49 -0.16
C VAL A 899 -45.72 9.56 -1.20
N THR A 900 -45.23 8.32 -1.23
CA THR A 900 -45.83 7.27 -2.11
C THR A 900 -46.72 6.36 -1.27
N THR A 901 -47.94 6.16 -1.70
CA THR A 901 -48.95 5.38 -0.99
C THR A 901 -49.48 4.24 -1.84
N ASN A 902 -49.89 3.14 -1.20
CA ASN A 902 -50.54 2.01 -1.85
C ASN A 902 -52.08 2.05 -1.75
N LYS A 903 -52.61 3.03 -1.02
CA LYS A 903 -54.04 3.33 -0.90
C LYS A 903 -54.25 4.84 -0.91
N GLU A 904 -55.48 5.27 -1.20
CA GLU A 904 -55.83 6.68 -1.20
C GLU A 904 -55.86 7.20 0.24
N ILE A 905 -54.98 8.15 0.56
CA ILE A 905 -54.91 8.84 1.85
C ILE A 905 -55.30 10.29 1.60
N SER A 906 -56.26 10.77 2.41
CA SER A 906 -56.76 12.13 2.23
C SER A 906 -55.77 13.15 2.74
N THR A 907 -55.76 14.35 2.13
CA THR A 907 -54.90 15.49 2.59
C THR A 907 -55.15 15.85 4.05
N ASP A 908 -56.35 15.66 4.55
CA ASP A 908 -56.68 15.95 5.98
C ASP A 908 -56.01 14.95 6.94
N GLN A 909 -55.82 13.70 6.54
CA GLN A 909 -55.07 12.70 7.30
C GLN A 909 -53.57 13.03 7.40
N PHE A 910 -52.97 13.47 6.27
CA PHE A 910 -51.62 13.98 6.27
C PHE A 910 -51.47 15.25 7.13
N SER A 911 -52.42 16.18 7.02
CA SER A 911 -52.43 17.43 7.79
C SER A 911 -52.47 17.16 9.30
N LYS A 912 -53.21 16.16 9.73
CA LYS A 912 -53.27 15.78 11.13
C LYS A 912 -51.94 15.23 11.66
N VAL A 913 -51.33 14.31 10.93
CA VAL A 913 -50.03 13.70 11.35
C VAL A 913 -48.89 14.71 11.32
N ILE A 914 -48.89 15.61 10.35
CA ILE A 914 -47.93 16.69 10.26
C ILE A 914 -48.09 17.71 11.41
N ALA A 915 -49.36 18.03 11.74
CA ALA A 915 -49.66 18.92 12.90
C ALA A 915 -49.31 18.25 14.24
N ASP A 916 -49.58 16.95 14.40
CA ASP A 916 -49.17 16.19 15.59
C ASP A 916 -47.64 16.09 15.74
N ALA A 917 -46.92 16.12 14.63
CA ALA A 917 -45.47 16.22 14.60
C ALA A 917 -44.91 17.65 14.84
N GLY A 918 -45.78 18.65 14.96
CA GLY A 918 -45.40 20.04 15.28
C GLY A 918 -45.09 20.91 14.06
N TYR A 919 -45.57 20.51 12.85
CA TYR A 919 -45.38 21.25 11.60
C TYR A 919 -46.71 21.59 10.94
N GLU A 920 -46.72 22.45 9.93
CA GLU A 920 -47.93 22.90 9.26
C GLU A 920 -47.91 22.46 7.78
N LEU A 921 -49.00 21.78 7.33
CA LEU A 921 -49.23 21.43 5.94
C LEU A 921 -49.86 22.62 5.21
N VAL A 922 -49.15 23.16 4.25
CA VAL A 922 -49.66 24.24 3.39
C VAL A 922 -50.53 23.64 2.30
N LYS A 923 -51.82 24.07 2.26
CA LYS A 923 -52.77 23.59 1.23
C LYS A 923 -52.45 24.13 -0.14
#